data_b3c467e2b1eba20bcccfc9454a8b8c61
#
_entry.id   b3c467e2b1eba20bcccfc9454a8b8c61
#
_cell.length_a   1.000
_cell.length_b   1.000
_cell.length_c   1.000
_cell.angle_alpha   90.00
_cell.angle_beta   90.00
_cell.angle_gamma   90.00
#
_symmetry.space_group_name_H-M   'P 1'
#
loop_
_entity.id
_entity.type
_entity.pdbx_description
1 polymer ?
#
loop_
_entity_poly.entity_id
_entity_poly.type
_entity_poly.pdbx_seq_one_letter_code
_entity_poly.pdbx_strand_id
1 'polypeptide(L)'
;VAFLLEYTLHQSENDFARITVFAKKTLHEEEKKANQYVEWLANVLSLQTSPHAIDDSLTKAALRPKSDFYCFVYHNNNLIYWDNNAVTFSYDQVKSGINQQMIHLKNGWYELFRFEKRNISIIGLLPIHTGYEIQNKYLRNEFNPIFGFPEHAQLQTSAVPGTYPIISSNDNYLFSVKYNPVNSDPGNQWYIALIYLAGFMILVVSIYQYAIYWIRRLPFVSFVIISLLILLKWAMLNYRLPGFLYGMPLFNPKFYATSYFLNSLGDFLLSASVFCCVILFVYRYLHFRRKKISVIRQSSALLSVVVVGNLLFTFLFSVFINYLISGLILNSKISFNVNNVFELTFFSLIGFLIIGILLFTFYISCEGTVRFAEYSGFSLPYNLLLFLITQGVFLIFLILLRDTEVFINYGVATFLLTNSLILFISYIRFTSKQQFSFVRYMLVIAGFSVYAAYTISSFNMVREKNNMRLLVNKVETREDLIAEYLFQDIEQKLKSDNFITASFVGSSVSSLEDKIKKRVLLSAFNQVYWARYDIQIKAFDSAGVSLFYTSDSLQTVAAYDSIIRFNSRPTYSPSFYYINSAAGKIGYIGKINYYKPESSVPAGSLIILLDSKFYREEGGFPDLLLSDKIPATKDFSTYSYAKYENGKLVFQNGKFNYFLTESTYERMFGAIKSEQFETYNGYVHLFNYPDKNSLVIISYKTPLLIEQFTLFSYVFIFFSGIFIILYLLWMLIINQFRMHLDFRKRIQISVIGMVMAAFLLIGGGSIFYITRGYAEDQKTRIKEKLSSLMLAVETEFHDKSLQENKLTDEAALNFSRISNTLGTDFNLYDSRGRIIYSTQPKIFDLEIISRLMNRKAYDRLTNYQSNGFIHDERIGLLEYTSAYETIFTKNNHIAAFINLPYFA
;
A
#
# COMPACT_ATOMS: atom_id res chain seq x y z
N VAL A 1 6.29 35.27 0.16
CA VAL A 1 5.24 34.68 1.02
C VAL A 1 5.66 33.29 1.48
N ALA A 2 5.98 32.35 0.58
CA ALA A 2 6.38 30.97 0.95
C ALA A 2 7.60 30.95 1.87
N PHE A 3 8.64 31.71 1.54
CA PHE A 3 9.85 31.87 2.37
C PHE A 3 9.57 32.51 3.74
N LEU A 4 8.68 33.47 3.81
CA LEU A 4 8.26 34.08 5.09
C LEU A 4 7.47 33.09 5.93
N LEU A 5 6.59 32.30 5.31
CA LEU A 5 5.86 31.21 6.00
C LEU A 5 6.81 30.12 6.50
N GLU A 6 7.78 29.70 5.69
CA GLU A 6 8.83 28.77 6.10
C GLU A 6 9.65 29.31 7.27
N TYR A 7 10.05 30.59 7.22
CA TYR A 7 10.77 31.24 8.29
C TYR A 7 9.96 31.36 9.59
N THR A 8 8.67 31.70 9.51
CA THR A 8 7.79 31.76 10.69
C THR A 8 7.53 30.40 11.30
N LEU A 9 7.54 29.32 10.50
CA LEU A 9 7.37 27.94 10.97
C LEU A 9 8.66 27.36 11.59
N HIS A 10 9.84 27.87 11.23
CA HIS A 10 11.11 27.53 11.87
C HIS A 10 11.33 28.20 13.24
N GLN A 11 10.46 29.12 13.68
CA GLN A 11 10.46 29.65 15.07
C GLN A 11 9.82 28.65 16.05
N SER A 12 10.27 27.41 16.01
CA SER A 12 9.57 26.23 16.56
C SER A 12 9.57 26.08 18.08
N GLU A 13 10.42 26.76 18.83
CA GLU A 13 10.43 26.67 20.31
C GLU A 13 9.21 27.36 20.94
N ASN A 14 8.83 28.52 20.44
CA ASN A 14 7.64 29.22 20.93
C ASN A 14 6.33 28.51 20.54
N ASP A 15 6.31 27.84 19.41
CA ASP A 15 5.14 27.07 18.97
C ASP A 15 4.98 25.78 19.76
N PHE A 16 6.09 25.09 20.10
CA PHE A 16 6.02 23.90 20.93
C PHE A 16 5.58 24.21 22.36
N ALA A 17 6.00 25.31 22.93
CA ALA A 17 5.51 25.78 24.24
C ALA A 17 3.98 26.02 24.20
N ARG A 18 3.43 26.59 23.12
CA ARG A 18 1.97 26.74 22.92
C ARG A 18 1.27 25.40 22.79
N ILE A 19 1.82 24.45 22.04
CA ILE A 19 1.28 23.08 21.92
C ILE A 19 1.26 22.44 23.30
N THR A 20 2.31 22.60 24.10
CA THR A 20 2.38 22.06 25.45
C THR A 20 1.31 22.64 26.37
N VAL A 21 1.06 23.95 26.29
CA VAL A 21 -0.03 24.61 27.04
C VAL A 21 -1.39 24.09 26.58
N PHE A 22 -1.61 23.90 25.28
CA PHE A 22 -2.83 23.31 24.75
C PHE A 22 -3.01 21.87 25.22
N ALA A 23 -1.96 21.05 25.13
CA ALA A 23 -1.98 19.66 25.59
C ALA A 23 -2.31 19.55 27.08
N LYS A 24 -1.73 20.41 27.92
CA LYS A 24 -2.04 20.48 29.36
C LYS A 24 -3.50 20.83 29.60
N LYS A 25 -4.03 21.81 28.89
CA LYS A 25 -5.45 22.19 28.99
C LYS A 25 -6.37 21.03 28.58
N THR A 26 -6.08 20.40 27.46
CA THR A 26 -6.83 19.24 26.96
C THR A 26 -6.78 18.09 27.95
N LEU A 27 -5.61 17.80 28.54
CA LEU A 27 -5.46 16.77 29.55
C LEU A 27 -6.37 17.06 30.76
N HIS A 28 -6.36 18.26 31.30
CA HIS A 28 -7.21 18.63 32.44
C HIS A 28 -8.70 18.52 32.11
N GLU A 29 -9.11 18.84 30.87
CA GLU A 29 -10.49 18.65 30.42
C GLU A 29 -10.86 17.17 30.36
N GLU A 30 -9.98 16.29 29.85
CA GLU A 30 -10.22 14.84 29.81
C GLU A 30 -10.18 14.19 31.21
N GLU A 31 -9.26 14.58 32.08
CA GLU A 31 -9.24 14.18 33.50
C GLU A 31 -10.57 14.51 34.20
N LYS A 32 -11.08 15.71 33.98
CA LYS A 32 -12.37 16.13 34.56
C LYS A 32 -13.51 15.26 34.04
N LYS A 33 -13.57 15.00 32.75
CA LYS A 33 -14.58 14.13 32.14
C LYS A 33 -14.47 12.70 32.66
N ALA A 34 -13.24 12.15 32.77
CA ALA A 34 -12.99 10.82 33.28
C ALA A 34 -13.42 10.68 34.75
N ASN A 35 -13.05 11.62 35.62
CA ASN A 35 -13.46 11.62 37.01
C ASN A 35 -15.00 11.71 37.17
N GLN A 36 -15.65 12.62 36.43
CA GLN A 36 -17.09 12.76 36.47
C GLN A 36 -17.82 11.48 36.02
N TYR A 37 -17.31 10.83 34.98
CA TYR A 37 -17.87 9.58 34.49
C TYR A 37 -17.70 8.44 35.49
N VAL A 38 -16.49 8.28 36.04
CA VAL A 38 -16.19 7.23 37.05
C VAL A 38 -17.04 7.41 38.31
N GLU A 39 -17.17 8.63 38.83
CA GLU A 39 -18.01 8.93 39.99
C GLU A 39 -19.50 8.68 39.69
N TRP A 40 -19.99 9.12 38.52
CA TRP A 40 -21.36 8.85 38.13
C TRP A 40 -21.61 7.33 38.02
N LEU A 41 -20.73 6.59 37.38
CA LEU A 41 -20.85 5.14 37.24
C LEU A 41 -20.83 4.44 38.60
N ALA A 42 -19.96 4.85 39.51
CA ALA A 42 -19.90 4.34 40.86
C ALA A 42 -21.18 4.59 41.65
N ASN A 43 -21.80 5.76 41.51
CA ASN A 43 -23.06 6.06 42.14
C ASN A 43 -24.19 5.18 41.61
N VAL A 44 -24.28 5.02 40.27
CA VAL A 44 -25.27 4.14 39.63
C VAL A 44 -25.12 2.69 40.10
N LEU A 45 -23.89 2.17 40.08
CA LEU A 45 -23.62 0.78 40.43
C LEU A 45 -23.78 0.50 41.94
N SER A 46 -23.53 1.48 42.80
CA SER A 46 -23.66 1.33 44.24
C SER A 46 -25.10 1.16 44.73
N LEU A 47 -26.07 1.50 43.89
CA LEU A 47 -27.50 1.31 44.18
C LEU A 47 -28.00 -0.11 43.79
N GLN A 48 -27.18 -0.89 43.08
CA GLN A 48 -27.54 -2.22 42.60
C GLN A 48 -27.02 -3.31 43.53
N THR A 49 -27.89 -4.27 43.89
CA THR A 49 -27.58 -5.37 44.80
C THR A 49 -27.37 -6.72 44.09
N SER A 50 -27.80 -6.86 42.85
CA SER A 50 -27.68 -8.13 42.10
C SER A 50 -26.73 -8.00 40.89
N PRO A 51 -25.97 -9.05 40.55
CA PRO A 51 -25.07 -9.05 39.38
C PRO A 51 -25.79 -8.74 38.05
N HIS A 52 -27.03 -9.23 37.88
CA HIS A 52 -27.84 -8.94 36.67
C HIS A 52 -28.26 -7.47 36.57
N ALA A 53 -28.63 -6.84 37.68
CA ALA A 53 -28.97 -5.43 37.70
C ALA A 53 -27.75 -4.52 37.44
N ILE A 54 -26.58 -4.98 37.87
CA ILE A 54 -25.31 -4.32 37.55
C ILE A 54 -25.04 -4.33 36.03
N ASP A 55 -25.21 -5.48 35.36
CA ASP A 55 -24.94 -5.63 33.94
C ASP A 55 -25.92 -4.81 33.07
N ASP A 56 -27.20 -4.78 33.43
CA ASP A 56 -28.23 -3.97 32.79
C ASP A 56 -27.95 -2.46 32.89
N SER A 57 -27.46 -2.04 34.07
CA SER A 57 -27.06 -0.65 34.30
C SER A 57 -25.82 -0.26 33.55
N LEU A 58 -24.84 -1.16 33.38
CA LEU A 58 -23.62 -0.97 32.63
C LEU A 58 -23.90 -0.91 31.12
N THR A 59 -24.82 -1.74 30.63
CA THR A 59 -25.25 -1.71 29.22
C THR A 59 -25.93 -0.38 28.87
N LYS A 60 -26.74 0.17 29.76
CA LYS A 60 -27.33 1.50 29.63
C LYS A 60 -26.31 2.64 29.74
N ALA A 61 -25.27 2.45 30.56
CA ALA A 61 -24.18 3.40 30.72
C ALA A 61 -23.31 3.50 29.44
N ALA A 62 -23.12 2.40 28.73
CA ALA A 62 -22.36 2.35 27.48
C ALA A 62 -22.99 3.19 26.33
N LEU A 63 -24.25 3.59 26.47
CA LEU A 63 -24.95 4.45 25.50
C LEU A 63 -24.67 5.95 25.68
N ARG A 64 -23.94 6.37 26.72
CA ARG A 64 -23.62 7.79 26.93
C ARG A 64 -22.38 8.23 26.14
N PRO A 65 -22.34 9.49 25.66
CA PRO A 65 -21.16 10.04 25.02
C PRO A 65 -19.99 10.01 25.98
N LYS A 66 -18.89 9.48 25.54
CA LYS A 66 -17.73 9.13 26.34
C LYS A 66 -16.52 9.96 25.91
N SER A 67 -15.66 10.30 26.87
CA SER A 67 -14.30 10.78 26.58
C SER A 67 -13.42 9.61 26.10
N ASP A 68 -12.25 9.92 25.56
CA ASP A 68 -11.30 8.95 24.95
C ASP A 68 -10.53 8.13 26.01
N PHE A 69 -11.20 7.65 27.09
CA PHE A 69 -10.57 6.77 28.08
C PHE A 69 -11.22 5.39 28.11
N TYR A 70 -10.48 4.38 28.60
CA TYR A 70 -10.93 3.00 28.73
C TYR A 70 -11.44 2.75 30.16
N CYS A 71 -12.54 2.03 30.32
CA CYS A 71 -13.16 1.79 31.62
C CYS A 71 -13.28 0.28 31.89
N PHE A 72 -12.85 -0.12 33.08
CA PHE A 72 -12.97 -1.49 33.60
C PHE A 72 -13.69 -1.47 34.95
N VAL A 73 -14.64 -2.39 35.16
CA VAL A 73 -15.38 -2.51 36.42
C VAL A 73 -15.16 -3.90 36.99
N TYR A 74 -14.72 -3.92 38.24
CA TYR A 74 -14.47 -5.14 39.00
C TYR A 74 -15.45 -5.24 40.15
N HIS A 75 -15.95 -6.46 40.43
CA HIS A 75 -16.71 -6.79 41.59
C HIS A 75 -16.00 -7.91 42.35
N ASN A 76 -15.66 -7.70 43.62
CA ASN A 76 -14.83 -8.64 44.38
C ASN A 76 -13.57 -9.09 43.64
N ASN A 77 -12.86 -8.16 43.02
CA ASN A 77 -11.65 -8.37 42.18
C ASN A 77 -11.87 -9.16 40.89
N ASN A 78 -13.09 -9.54 40.56
CA ASN A 78 -13.42 -10.17 39.29
C ASN A 78 -13.91 -9.13 38.28
N LEU A 79 -13.34 -9.15 37.07
CA LEU A 79 -13.77 -8.28 36.00
C LEU A 79 -15.19 -8.64 35.54
N ILE A 80 -16.11 -7.66 35.63
CA ILE A 80 -17.50 -7.81 35.19
C ILE A 80 -17.84 -6.96 33.98
N TYR A 81 -17.06 -5.88 33.74
CA TYR A 81 -17.29 -5.01 32.62
C TYR A 81 -15.99 -4.43 32.07
N TRP A 82 -15.92 -4.33 30.76
CA TRP A 82 -14.91 -3.59 30.03
C TRP A 82 -15.59 -2.87 28.85
N ASP A 83 -15.11 -1.72 28.46
CA ASP A 83 -15.71 -0.96 27.35
C ASP A 83 -14.94 -1.04 26.05
N ASN A 84 -13.67 -1.49 26.12
CA ASN A 84 -12.78 -1.58 25.00
C ASN A 84 -11.82 -2.76 25.16
N ASN A 85 -11.41 -3.35 24.04
CA ASN A 85 -10.45 -4.45 23.99
C ASN A 85 -9.05 -4.02 23.51
N ALA A 86 -8.75 -2.71 23.46
CA ALA A 86 -7.44 -2.22 23.03
C ALA A 86 -6.34 -2.44 24.08
N VAL A 87 -6.69 -2.63 25.35
CA VAL A 87 -5.74 -2.68 26.46
C VAL A 87 -5.97 -3.91 27.32
N THR A 88 -4.89 -4.60 27.68
CA THR A 88 -4.90 -5.67 28.70
C THR A 88 -4.60 -5.06 30.05
N PHE A 89 -5.55 -5.17 30.97
CA PHE A 89 -5.41 -4.65 32.31
C PHE A 89 -5.80 -5.70 33.37
N SER A 90 -4.95 -5.92 34.36
CA SER A 90 -5.20 -6.85 35.49
C SER A 90 -5.34 -6.08 36.78
N TYR A 91 -6.30 -6.46 37.64
CA TYR A 91 -6.52 -5.84 38.93
C TYR A 91 -5.30 -5.93 39.88
N ASP A 92 -4.46 -6.96 39.71
CA ASP A 92 -3.25 -7.13 40.52
C ASP A 92 -2.22 -6.00 40.31
N GLN A 93 -2.27 -5.33 39.14
CA GLN A 93 -1.41 -4.17 38.82
C GLN A 93 -1.78 -2.93 39.67
N VAL A 94 -2.95 -2.90 40.27
CA VAL A 94 -3.47 -1.76 41.04
C VAL A 94 -3.28 -1.92 42.53
N LYS A 95 -2.96 -3.12 43.04
CA LYS A 95 -2.82 -3.43 44.47
C LYS A 95 -1.81 -2.55 45.20
N SER A 96 -0.97 -1.81 44.56
CA SER A 96 0.07 -0.94 45.09
C SER A 96 -0.41 0.39 45.70
N GLY A 97 -1.71 0.63 45.85
CA GLY A 97 -2.26 1.70 46.68
C GLY A 97 -2.15 3.14 46.17
N ILE A 98 -1.90 3.36 44.88
CA ILE A 98 -1.59 4.66 44.31
C ILE A 98 -2.82 5.23 43.60
N ASN A 99 -3.33 6.37 44.04
CA ASN A 99 -4.33 7.16 43.36
C ASN A 99 -3.65 8.07 42.33
N GLN A 100 -4.14 8.07 41.08
CA GLN A 100 -3.65 8.87 39.97
C GLN A 100 -2.14 8.75 39.71
N GLN A 101 -1.78 7.83 38.86
CA GLN A 101 -0.41 7.68 38.35
C GLN A 101 -0.36 7.33 36.87
N MET A 102 0.74 7.71 36.26
CA MET A 102 1.16 7.19 34.97
C MET A 102 1.51 5.70 35.10
N ILE A 103 0.85 4.84 34.39
CA ILE A 103 1.15 3.41 34.30
C ILE A 103 1.68 3.06 32.89
N HIS A 104 2.73 2.25 32.86
CA HIS A 104 3.26 1.68 31.63
C HIS A 104 2.71 0.26 31.43
N LEU A 105 1.92 0.08 30.38
CA LEU A 105 1.46 -1.22 29.91
C LEU A 105 2.25 -1.59 28.65
N LYS A 106 2.19 -2.85 28.23
CA LYS A 106 2.99 -3.31 27.08
C LYS A 106 2.72 -2.55 25.77
N ASN A 107 1.53 -1.98 25.61
CA ASN A 107 1.14 -1.23 24.42
C ASN A 107 1.14 0.29 24.58
N GLY A 108 1.61 0.82 25.73
CA GLY A 108 1.73 2.26 25.89
C GLY A 108 1.70 2.78 27.32
N TRP A 109 1.63 4.11 27.44
CA TRP A 109 1.55 4.87 28.66
C TRP A 109 0.15 5.41 28.87
N TYR A 110 -0.39 5.23 30.08
CA TYR A 110 -1.75 5.58 30.45
C TYR A 110 -1.77 6.34 31.77
N GLU A 111 -2.68 7.29 31.90
CA GLU A 111 -3.04 7.86 33.19
C GLU A 111 -4.15 7.03 33.81
N LEU A 112 -3.98 6.66 35.10
CA LEU A 112 -4.85 5.76 35.82
C LEU A 112 -5.79 6.54 36.73
N PHE A 113 -7.09 6.31 36.60
CA PHE A 113 -8.15 6.78 37.51
C PHE A 113 -8.72 5.60 38.25
N ARG A 114 -8.81 5.70 39.58
CA ARG A 114 -9.34 4.64 40.42
C ARG A 114 -10.44 5.17 41.32
N PHE A 115 -11.53 4.46 41.36
CA PHE A 115 -12.61 4.71 42.29
C PHE A 115 -13.06 3.39 42.95
N GLU A 116 -13.14 3.36 44.25
CA GLU A 116 -13.57 2.19 44.99
C GLU A 116 -14.72 2.56 45.93
N LYS A 117 -15.78 1.76 45.88
CA LYS A 117 -16.92 1.88 46.76
C LYS A 117 -17.49 0.51 47.08
N ARG A 118 -17.44 0.11 48.38
CA ARG A 118 -17.80 -1.25 48.84
C ARG A 118 -16.99 -2.31 48.07
N ASN A 119 -17.68 -3.24 47.37
CA ASN A 119 -17.07 -4.36 46.63
C ASN A 119 -16.86 -4.06 45.15
N ILE A 120 -17.09 -2.81 44.72
CA ILE A 120 -16.94 -2.39 43.30
C ILE A 120 -15.73 -1.49 43.17
N SER A 121 -14.85 -1.86 42.25
CA SER A 121 -13.70 -1.04 41.85
C SER A 121 -13.86 -0.65 40.37
N ILE A 122 -13.82 0.64 40.09
CA ILE A 122 -13.88 1.18 38.73
C ILE A 122 -12.52 1.75 38.42
N ILE A 123 -11.99 1.35 37.26
CA ILE A 123 -10.67 1.76 36.80
C ILE A 123 -10.83 2.41 35.40
N GLY A 124 -10.37 3.63 35.32
CA GLY A 124 -10.26 4.37 34.06
C GLY A 124 -8.81 4.47 33.59
N LEU A 125 -8.55 4.28 32.32
CA LEU A 125 -7.23 4.44 31.69
C LEU A 125 -7.33 5.46 30.57
N LEU A 126 -6.69 6.62 30.71
CA LEU A 126 -6.58 7.63 29.66
C LEU A 126 -5.30 7.38 28.86
N PRO A 127 -5.38 7.06 27.56
CA PRO A 127 -4.20 6.81 26.74
C PRO A 127 -3.43 8.11 26.50
N ILE A 128 -2.16 8.13 26.93
CA ILE A 128 -1.26 9.28 26.75
C ILE A 128 -0.36 9.08 25.52
N HIS A 129 0.29 7.91 25.45
CA HIS A 129 1.25 7.61 24.40
C HIS A 129 1.22 6.11 24.07
N THR A 130 1.08 5.76 22.79
CA THR A 130 1.17 4.36 22.35
C THR A 130 2.64 3.92 22.32
N GLY A 131 2.90 2.65 22.67
CA GLY A 131 4.25 2.11 22.76
C GLY A 131 4.29 0.64 22.41
N TYR A 132 4.21 0.30 21.11
CA TYR A 132 4.26 -1.08 20.64
C TYR A 132 5.69 -1.57 20.51
N GLU A 133 5.94 -2.85 20.81
CA GLU A 133 7.23 -3.50 20.58
C GLU A 133 7.56 -3.59 19.07
N ILE A 134 6.54 -3.79 18.25
CA ILE A 134 6.66 -3.83 16.79
C ILE A 134 6.13 -2.52 16.23
N GLN A 135 6.97 -1.84 15.45
CA GLN A 135 6.60 -0.60 14.76
C GLN A 135 6.48 -0.84 13.26
N ASN A 136 5.37 -0.37 12.70
CA ASN A 136 5.08 -0.39 11.28
C ASN A 136 4.09 0.73 10.92
N LYS A 137 3.66 0.78 9.66
CA LYS A 137 2.70 1.79 9.18
C LYS A 137 1.37 1.82 9.96
N TYR A 138 1.02 0.74 10.66
CA TYR A 138 -0.22 0.63 11.44
C TYR A 138 0.00 0.82 12.95
N LEU A 139 1.11 0.33 13.48
CA LEU A 139 1.46 0.36 14.90
C LEU A 139 2.57 1.39 15.10
N ARG A 140 2.19 2.62 15.44
CA ARG A 140 3.10 3.74 15.65
C ARG A 140 3.24 4.05 17.13
N ASN A 141 4.43 4.43 17.52
CA ASN A 141 4.70 4.95 18.86
C ASN A 141 4.55 6.46 18.84
N GLU A 142 3.37 6.95 19.23
CA GLU A 142 3.00 8.37 19.14
C GLU A 142 2.11 8.78 20.32
N PHE A 143 2.10 10.07 20.60
CA PHE A 143 1.15 10.63 21.56
C PHE A 143 -0.28 10.52 21.04
N ASN A 144 -1.23 10.40 21.96
CA ASN A 144 -2.63 10.46 21.58
C ASN A 144 -2.90 11.77 20.81
N PRO A 145 -3.49 11.69 19.61
CA PRO A 145 -3.73 12.85 18.72
C PRO A 145 -4.49 14.01 19.37
N ILE A 146 -5.28 13.76 20.43
CA ILE A 146 -6.03 14.78 21.16
C ILE A 146 -5.11 15.86 21.76
N PHE A 147 -3.86 15.52 22.09
CA PHE A 147 -2.91 16.45 22.69
C PHE A 147 -2.20 17.33 21.66
N GLY A 148 -2.29 17.03 20.37
CA GLY A 148 -1.71 17.82 19.29
C GLY A 148 -0.18 17.83 19.22
N PHE A 149 0.50 16.89 19.91
CA PHE A 149 1.95 16.77 19.81
C PHE A 149 2.38 16.30 18.41
N PRO A 150 3.52 16.82 17.89
CA PRO A 150 4.07 16.37 16.62
C PRO A 150 4.56 14.90 16.70
N GLU A 151 4.57 14.21 15.54
CA GLU A 151 4.94 12.78 15.43
C GLU A 151 6.31 12.42 16.04
N HIS A 152 7.25 13.38 16.11
CA HIS A 152 8.60 13.15 16.66
C HIS A 152 8.77 13.58 18.12
N ALA A 153 7.69 13.95 18.78
CA ALA A 153 7.73 14.24 20.21
C ALA A 153 7.96 12.93 21.00
N GLN A 154 8.86 12.98 21.97
CA GLN A 154 9.23 11.82 22.78
C GLN A 154 8.75 11.99 24.23
N LEU A 155 8.14 10.94 24.77
CA LEU A 155 7.75 10.90 26.17
C LEU A 155 8.99 10.60 27.03
N GLN A 156 9.16 11.39 28.12
CA GLN A 156 10.17 11.21 29.14
C GLN A 156 9.48 11.03 30.50
N THR A 157 9.89 10.04 31.28
CA THR A 157 9.32 9.74 32.59
C THR A 157 9.86 10.62 33.70
N SER A 158 10.89 11.44 33.43
CA SER A 158 11.52 12.35 34.39
C SER A 158 11.65 13.75 33.81
N ALA A 159 11.61 14.75 34.68
CA ALA A 159 11.88 16.14 34.32
C ALA A 159 13.40 16.34 34.10
N VAL A 160 13.81 16.42 32.83
CA VAL A 160 15.20 16.69 32.43
C VAL A 160 15.29 18.12 31.88
N PRO A 161 16.40 18.86 32.06
CA PRO A 161 16.58 20.18 31.42
C PRO A 161 16.37 20.09 29.90
N GLY A 162 15.58 21.03 29.34
CA GLY A 162 15.21 21.03 27.92
C GLY A 162 13.98 20.17 27.57
N THR A 163 13.23 19.70 28.57
CA THR A 163 11.94 19.04 28.39
C THR A 163 10.80 19.88 28.95
N TYR A 164 9.59 19.66 28.46
CA TYR A 164 8.39 20.37 28.87
C TYR A 164 7.56 19.48 29.80
N PRO A 165 7.44 19.80 31.10
CA PRO A 165 6.72 18.98 32.07
C PRO A 165 5.20 19.13 31.90
N ILE A 166 4.50 18.00 31.94
CA ILE A 166 3.04 17.89 31.96
C ILE A 166 2.62 17.47 33.37
N ILE A 167 1.72 18.23 33.93
CA ILE A 167 1.24 18.13 35.31
C ILE A 167 -0.27 17.90 35.23
N SER A 168 -0.80 17.01 36.06
CA SER A 168 -2.24 16.73 36.18
C SER A 168 -3.00 17.91 36.78
N SER A 169 -4.33 17.85 36.77
CA SER A 169 -5.21 18.84 37.43
C SER A 169 -5.03 18.90 38.96
N ASN A 170 -4.41 17.89 39.56
CA ASN A 170 -4.12 17.83 41.00
C ASN A 170 -2.67 18.18 41.31
N ASP A 171 -1.98 18.89 40.44
CA ASP A 171 -0.58 19.32 40.55
C ASP A 171 0.46 18.18 40.68
N ASN A 172 0.08 16.94 40.32
CA ASN A 172 1.01 15.82 40.29
C ASN A 172 1.76 15.80 38.94
N TYR A 173 3.09 15.60 39.00
CA TYR A 173 3.88 15.37 37.79
C TYR A 173 3.50 14.04 37.12
N LEU A 174 3.21 14.08 35.84
CA LEU A 174 2.89 12.89 35.06
C LEU A 174 4.05 12.47 34.15
N PHE A 175 4.47 13.35 33.25
CA PHE A 175 5.55 13.09 32.29
C PHE A 175 6.12 14.39 31.74
N SER A 176 7.21 14.29 31.01
CA SER A 176 7.77 15.40 30.26
C SER A 176 7.82 15.07 28.76
N VAL A 177 7.73 16.09 27.94
CA VAL A 177 7.82 15.93 26.48
C VAL A 177 9.13 16.54 25.99
N LYS A 178 9.92 15.74 25.28
CA LYS A 178 11.11 16.19 24.58
C LYS A 178 10.80 16.37 23.09
N TYR A 179 11.15 17.51 22.54
CA TYR A 179 10.97 17.79 21.14
C TYR A 179 12.28 18.30 20.50
N ASN A 180 12.73 17.62 19.45
CA ASN A 180 13.85 18.05 18.63
C ASN A 180 13.33 18.57 17.28
N PRO A 181 13.36 19.90 17.04
CA PRO A 181 12.82 20.49 15.81
C PRO A 181 13.55 20.06 14.52
N VAL A 182 14.75 19.55 14.62
CA VAL A 182 15.59 19.13 13.47
C VAL A 182 14.99 17.97 12.69
N ASN A 183 14.08 17.20 13.29
CA ASN A 183 13.46 16.01 12.68
C ASN A 183 11.98 16.24 12.31
N SER A 184 11.51 17.48 12.24
CA SER A 184 10.14 17.73 11.79
C SER A 184 9.97 17.29 10.34
N ASP A 185 9.15 16.29 10.12
CA ASP A 185 8.84 15.78 8.79
C ASP A 185 8.08 16.89 8.00
N PRO A 186 8.60 17.37 6.86
CA PRO A 186 7.94 18.41 6.08
C PRO A 186 6.60 17.95 5.47
N GLY A 187 6.22 16.68 5.68
CA GLY A 187 5.05 16.06 5.06
C GLY A 187 3.71 16.74 5.36
N ASN A 188 3.57 17.42 6.48
CA ASN A 188 2.30 18.06 6.87
C ASN A 188 2.13 19.49 6.34
N GLN A 189 3.12 20.02 5.63
CA GLN A 189 3.13 21.41 5.13
C GLN A 189 2.97 21.50 3.60
N TRP A 190 2.16 20.61 3.03
CA TRP A 190 1.90 20.51 1.59
C TRP A 190 1.44 21.83 0.95
N TYR A 191 0.80 22.72 1.72
CA TYR A 191 0.37 24.04 1.24
C TYR A 191 1.54 24.97 0.91
N ILE A 192 2.67 24.87 1.62
CA ILE A 192 3.89 25.67 1.32
C ILE A 192 4.47 25.18 -0.01
N ALA A 193 4.53 23.88 -0.25
CA ALA A 193 4.97 23.34 -1.53
C ALA A 193 4.10 23.80 -2.70
N LEU A 194 2.78 23.87 -2.50
CA LEU A 194 1.87 24.41 -3.51
C LEU A 194 2.15 25.88 -3.81
N ILE A 195 2.48 26.70 -2.79
CA ILE A 195 2.84 28.10 -2.98
C ILE A 195 4.16 28.21 -3.76
N TYR A 196 5.17 27.39 -3.46
CA TYR A 196 6.42 27.34 -4.22
C TYR A 196 6.20 26.90 -5.68
N LEU A 197 5.39 25.86 -5.92
CA LEU A 197 5.04 25.40 -7.25
C LEU A 197 4.27 26.47 -8.04
N ALA A 198 3.29 27.11 -7.41
CA ALA A 198 2.54 28.21 -8.01
C ALA A 198 3.47 29.41 -8.31
N GLY A 199 4.35 29.78 -7.40
CA GLY A 199 5.36 30.82 -7.60
C GLY A 199 6.29 30.50 -8.78
N PHE A 200 6.77 29.27 -8.88
CA PHE A 200 7.56 28.83 -10.02
C PHE A 200 6.78 28.92 -11.34
N MET A 201 5.53 28.47 -11.37
CA MET A 201 4.69 28.56 -12.57
C MET A 201 4.43 30.01 -12.99
N ILE A 202 4.18 30.92 -12.05
CA ILE A 202 4.03 32.36 -12.32
C ILE A 202 5.33 32.92 -12.87
N LEU A 203 6.48 32.56 -12.32
CA LEU A 203 7.80 32.99 -12.80
C LEU A 203 8.07 32.49 -14.22
N VAL A 204 7.78 31.22 -14.51
CA VAL A 204 7.89 30.64 -15.87
C VAL A 204 7.03 31.41 -16.87
N VAL A 205 5.77 31.68 -16.52
CA VAL A 205 4.85 32.45 -17.39
C VAL A 205 5.33 33.88 -17.56
N SER A 206 5.84 34.55 -16.51
CA SER A 206 6.35 35.90 -16.57
C SER A 206 7.58 36.01 -17.46
N ILE A 207 8.56 35.12 -17.32
CA ILE A 207 9.75 35.05 -18.19
C ILE A 207 9.34 34.82 -19.66
N TYR A 208 8.39 33.90 -19.87
CA TYR A 208 7.84 33.63 -21.20
C TYR A 208 7.17 34.88 -21.82
N GLN A 209 6.33 35.60 -21.05
CA GLN A 209 5.69 36.85 -21.50
C GLN A 209 6.72 37.91 -21.85
N TYR A 210 7.75 38.07 -21.00
CA TYR A 210 8.82 38.98 -21.20
C TYR A 210 9.65 38.66 -22.47
N ALA A 211 9.95 37.36 -22.67
CA ALA A 211 10.61 36.91 -23.89
C ALA A 211 9.80 37.25 -25.15
N ILE A 212 8.47 37.07 -25.13
CA ILE A 212 7.58 37.39 -26.26
C ILE A 212 7.57 38.91 -26.54
N TYR A 213 7.59 39.72 -25.50
CA TYR A 213 7.64 41.19 -25.66
C TYR A 213 8.87 41.62 -26.46
N TRP A 214 10.02 40.99 -26.24
CA TRP A 214 11.27 41.33 -26.90
C TRP A 214 11.41 40.69 -28.28
N ILE A 215 10.62 39.67 -28.68
CA ILE A 215 10.68 39.01 -30.00
C ILE A 215 10.65 40.00 -31.16
N ARG A 216 9.85 41.06 -31.03
CA ARG A 216 9.69 42.08 -32.13
C ARG A 216 10.83 43.08 -32.17
N ARG A 217 11.41 43.43 -31.04
CA ARG A 217 12.41 44.48 -30.91
C ARG A 217 13.82 43.91 -31.10
N LEU A 218 14.20 42.95 -30.26
CA LEU A 218 15.55 42.37 -30.22
C LEU A 218 15.44 40.85 -30.02
N PRO A 219 15.34 40.10 -31.16
CA PRO A 219 15.12 38.63 -31.10
C PRO A 219 16.23 37.88 -30.35
N PHE A 220 17.49 38.36 -30.41
CA PHE A 220 18.59 37.78 -29.66
C PHE A 220 18.33 37.83 -28.14
N VAL A 221 17.86 38.95 -27.63
CA VAL A 221 17.50 39.14 -26.21
C VAL A 221 16.40 38.15 -25.80
N SER A 222 15.45 37.86 -26.68
CA SER A 222 14.39 36.88 -26.39
C SER A 222 14.94 35.47 -26.20
N PHE A 223 15.95 35.08 -26.99
CA PHE A 223 16.60 33.77 -26.81
C PHE A 223 17.40 33.72 -25.52
N VAL A 224 18.09 34.81 -25.14
CA VAL A 224 18.81 34.89 -23.86
C VAL A 224 17.84 34.78 -22.67
N ILE A 225 16.67 35.42 -22.73
CA ILE A 225 15.65 35.34 -21.69
C ILE A 225 15.09 33.91 -21.54
N ILE A 226 14.84 33.24 -22.65
CA ILE A 226 14.35 31.83 -22.60
C ILE A 226 15.45 30.86 -22.12
N SER A 227 16.72 31.10 -22.50
CA SER A 227 17.83 30.28 -22.00
C SER A 227 18.07 30.46 -20.50
N LEU A 228 17.77 31.64 -19.93
CA LEU A 228 17.78 31.89 -18.49
C LEU A 228 16.80 30.94 -17.75
N LEU A 229 15.65 30.64 -18.34
CA LEU A 229 14.68 29.73 -17.75
C LEU A 229 15.21 28.29 -17.67
N ILE A 230 15.92 27.83 -18.72
CA ILE A 230 16.58 26.53 -18.73
C ILE A 230 17.68 26.48 -17.66
N LEU A 231 18.48 27.54 -17.60
CA LEU A 231 19.58 27.68 -16.63
C LEU A 231 19.04 27.70 -15.18
N LEU A 232 17.91 28.40 -14.94
CA LEU A 232 17.25 28.42 -13.64
C LEU A 232 16.83 27.01 -13.22
N LYS A 233 16.19 26.26 -14.13
CA LYS A 233 15.80 24.85 -13.81
C LYS A 233 17.01 23.97 -13.56
N TRP A 234 18.09 24.14 -14.32
CA TRP A 234 19.34 23.42 -14.10
C TRP A 234 19.95 23.76 -12.73
N ALA A 235 19.97 25.03 -12.34
CA ALA A 235 20.45 25.47 -11.04
C ALA A 235 19.60 24.90 -9.89
N MET A 236 18.26 24.92 -10.02
CA MET A 236 17.35 24.29 -9.04
C MET A 236 17.69 22.83 -8.81
N LEU A 237 17.95 22.08 -9.90
CA LEU A 237 18.28 20.68 -9.84
C LEU A 237 19.61 20.41 -9.12
N ASN A 238 20.68 21.17 -9.49
CA ASN A 238 22.01 20.97 -8.94
C ASN A 238 22.14 21.38 -7.48
N TYR A 239 21.57 22.53 -7.12
CA TYR A 239 21.67 23.09 -5.77
C TYR A 239 20.51 22.69 -4.87
N ARG A 240 19.52 21.92 -5.38
CA ARG A 240 18.30 21.50 -4.68
C ARG A 240 17.59 22.67 -3.97
N LEU A 241 17.47 23.78 -4.67
CA LEU A 241 16.82 24.99 -4.16
C LEU A 241 15.41 25.17 -4.75
N PRO A 242 14.42 25.61 -3.93
CA PRO A 242 14.46 25.78 -2.47
C PRO A 242 14.48 24.44 -1.73
N GLY A 243 15.25 24.35 -0.63
CA GLY A 243 15.46 23.09 0.11
C GLY A 243 14.17 22.44 0.59
N PHE A 244 13.21 23.25 1.05
CA PHE A 244 11.90 22.78 1.48
C PHE A 244 11.14 22.01 0.38
N LEU A 245 11.17 22.51 -0.86
CA LEU A 245 10.50 21.85 -1.99
C LEU A 245 11.08 20.45 -2.26
N TYR A 246 12.42 20.33 -2.19
CA TYR A 246 13.12 19.05 -2.40
C TYR A 246 13.00 18.08 -1.22
N GLY A 247 12.58 18.53 -0.04
CA GLY A 247 12.23 17.70 1.11
C GLY A 247 10.86 17.01 0.98
N MET A 248 10.02 17.44 0.04
CA MET A 248 8.67 16.91 -0.12
C MET A 248 8.64 15.55 -0.80
N PRO A 249 7.65 14.68 -0.47
CA PRO A 249 7.51 13.36 -1.09
C PRO A 249 7.44 13.40 -2.63
N LEU A 250 6.91 14.48 -3.22
CA LEU A 250 6.85 14.70 -4.67
C LEU A 250 8.23 14.71 -5.34
N PHE A 251 9.26 15.17 -4.61
CA PHE A 251 10.64 15.25 -5.10
C PHE A 251 11.50 14.07 -4.62
N ASN A 252 10.88 13.04 -4.01
CA ASN A 252 11.58 11.85 -3.57
C ASN A 252 11.80 10.88 -4.75
N PRO A 253 13.06 10.48 -5.04
CA PRO A 253 13.39 9.53 -6.11
C PRO A 253 12.76 8.14 -5.94
N LYS A 254 12.29 7.80 -4.72
CA LYS A 254 11.65 6.52 -4.41
C LYS A 254 10.38 6.26 -5.25
N PHE A 255 9.66 7.33 -5.64
CA PHE A 255 8.42 7.22 -6.41
C PHE A 255 8.65 7.21 -7.92
N TYR A 256 9.64 7.98 -8.39
CA TYR A 256 10.00 8.07 -9.80
C TYR A 256 11.44 8.56 -9.94
N ALA A 257 12.24 7.89 -10.78
CA ALA A 257 13.56 8.34 -11.20
C ALA A 257 13.93 7.64 -12.51
N THR A 258 14.30 8.39 -13.54
CA THR A 258 14.69 7.84 -14.85
C THR A 258 16.07 8.31 -15.28
N SER A 259 16.39 9.58 -15.04
CA SER A 259 17.67 10.17 -15.45
C SER A 259 18.08 11.28 -14.48
N TYR A 260 19.31 11.78 -14.62
CA TYR A 260 19.80 12.90 -13.84
C TYR A 260 18.90 14.15 -13.88
N PHE A 261 18.32 14.46 -15.07
CA PHE A 261 17.41 15.61 -15.23
C PHE A 261 15.98 15.31 -14.76
N LEU A 262 15.61 14.04 -14.67
CA LEU A 262 14.29 13.55 -14.26
C LEU A 262 14.44 12.64 -13.03
N ASN A 263 14.98 13.23 -11.96
CA ASN A 263 15.35 12.51 -10.73
C ASN A 263 14.16 12.28 -9.79
N SER A 264 13.07 13.00 -10.01
CA SER A 264 11.84 12.87 -9.23
C SER A 264 10.62 13.24 -10.07
N LEU A 265 9.42 12.89 -9.59
CA LEU A 265 8.17 13.28 -10.24
C LEU A 265 7.99 14.80 -10.29
N GLY A 266 8.41 15.51 -9.20
CA GLY A 266 8.41 16.97 -9.14
C GLY A 266 9.36 17.59 -10.16
N ASP A 267 10.57 17.05 -10.30
CA ASP A 267 11.52 17.50 -11.33
C ASP A 267 10.99 17.27 -12.74
N PHE A 268 10.27 16.17 -12.97
CA PHE A 268 9.65 15.91 -14.24
C PHE A 268 8.55 16.93 -14.55
N LEU A 269 7.69 17.25 -13.59
CA LEU A 269 6.65 18.26 -13.75
C LEU A 269 7.23 19.64 -14.12
N LEU A 270 8.25 20.08 -13.37
CA LEU A 270 8.91 21.36 -13.62
C LEU A 270 9.60 21.36 -15.00
N SER A 271 10.31 20.29 -15.34
CA SER A 271 11.00 20.14 -16.63
C SER A 271 10.04 20.10 -17.81
N ALA A 272 8.91 19.38 -17.72
CA ALA A 272 7.87 19.36 -18.72
C ALA A 272 7.24 20.74 -18.93
N SER A 273 7.05 21.50 -17.85
CA SER A 273 6.51 22.87 -17.93
C SER A 273 7.47 23.85 -18.63
N VAL A 274 8.77 23.79 -18.27
CA VAL A 274 9.80 24.58 -18.95
C VAL A 274 9.92 24.21 -20.42
N PHE A 275 9.93 22.91 -20.72
CA PHE A 275 9.98 22.39 -22.08
C PHE A 275 8.79 22.85 -22.92
N CYS A 276 7.58 22.83 -22.37
CA CYS A 276 6.38 23.38 -22.99
C CYS A 276 6.55 24.86 -23.34
N CYS A 277 7.08 25.66 -22.40
CA CYS A 277 7.31 27.08 -22.65
C CYS A 277 8.35 27.34 -23.74
N VAL A 278 9.40 26.53 -23.83
CA VAL A 278 10.41 26.63 -24.89
C VAL A 278 9.79 26.35 -26.27
N ILE A 279 9.01 25.28 -26.40
CA ILE A 279 8.33 24.94 -27.66
C ILE A 279 7.29 25.99 -28.04
N LEU A 280 6.52 26.52 -27.07
CA LEU A 280 5.61 27.64 -27.28
C LEU A 280 6.34 28.90 -27.77
N PHE A 281 7.52 29.19 -27.21
CA PHE A 281 8.34 30.31 -27.63
C PHE A 281 8.83 30.13 -29.07
N VAL A 282 9.35 28.95 -29.43
CA VAL A 282 9.79 28.64 -30.80
C VAL A 282 8.63 28.78 -31.79
N TYR A 283 7.46 28.23 -31.43
CA TYR A 283 6.24 28.37 -32.27
C TYR A 283 5.86 29.82 -32.49
N ARG A 284 5.87 30.68 -31.46
CA ARG A 284 5.59 32.12 -31.56
C ARG A 284 6.66 32.83 -32.37
N TYR A 285 7.94 32.52 -32.14
CA TYR A 285 9.05 33.10 -32.88
C TYR A 285 8.95 32.86 -34.39
N LEU A 286 8.70 31.62 -34.79
CA LEU A 286 8.50 31.25 -36.20
C LEU A 286 7.30 31.99 -36.81
N HIS A 287 6.22 32.13 -36.06
CA HIS A 287 5.05 32.87 -36.49
C HIS A 287 5.34 34.38 -36.74
N PHE A 288 6.12 35.03 -35.91
CA PHE A 288 6.50 36.44 -36.12
C PHE A 288 7.47 36.65 -37.28
N ARG A 289 8.36 35.68 -37.52
CA ARG A 289 9.35 35.75 -38.61
C ARG A 289 8.83 35.31 -39.98
N ARG A 290 7.57 34.93 -40.10
CA ARG A 290 6.98 34.39 -41.32
C ARG A 290 7.23 35.26 -42.60
N LYS A 291 7.29 36.60 -42.48
CA LYS A 291 7.60 37.51 -43.59
C LYS A 291 9.01 37.34 -44.18
N LYS A 292 9.99 36.92 -43.39
CA LYS A 292 11.34 36.60 -43.87
C LYS A 292 11.42 35.21 -44.54
N ILE A 293 10.50 34.32 -44.24
CA ILE A 293 10.38 33.01 -44.91
C ILE A 293 9.92 33.16 -46.35
N SER A 294 9.30 34.29 -46.74
CA SER A 294 8.94 34.59 -48.12
C SER A 294 10.15 34.70 -49.06
N VAL A 295 11.35 34.94 -48.53
CA VAL A 295 12.60 34.96 -49.32
C VAL A 295 12.99 33.52 -49.73
N ILE A 296 12.71 32.51 -48.90
CA ILE A 296 12.95 31.09 -49.17
C ILE A 296 11.95 30.57 -50.25
N ARG A 297 10.84 31.28 -50.46
CA ARG A 297 9.80 30.93 -51.43
C ARG A 297 10.27 31.06 -52.90
N GLN A 298 11.42 31.65 -53.13
CA GLN A 298 11.99 31.75 -54.48
C GLN A 298 12.50 30.42 -55.03
N SER A 299 12.77 29.41 -54.17
CA SER A 299 13.16 28.06 -54.59
C SER A 299 12.14 27.02 -54.08
N SER A 300 11.33 26.47 -54.98
CA SER A 300 10.33 25.44 -54.63
C SER A 300 10.97 24.17 -54.06
N ALA A 301 12.15 23.79 -54.52
CA ALA A 301 12.89 22.62 -54.06
C ALA A 301 13.37 22.81 -52.61
N LEU A 302 13.98 23.93 -52.28
CA LEU A 302 14.45 24.22 -50.91
C LEU A 302 13.28 24.30 -49.93
N LEU A 303 12.16 24.87 -50.34
CA LEU A 303 10.96 24.93 -49.50
C LEU A 303 10.36 23.55 -49.24
N SER A 304 10.38 22.65 -50.23
CA SER A 304 9.93 21.24 -50.07
C SER A 304 10.81 20.48 -49.09
N VAL A 305 12.15 20.66 -49.16
CA VAL A 305 13.08 20.05 -48.18
C VAL A 305 12.80 20.55 -46.78
N VAL A 306 12.52 21.85 -46.60
CA VAL A 306 12.21 22.41 -45.26
C VAL A 306 10.86 21.88 -44.72
N VAL A 307 9.85 21.71 -45.60
CA VAL A 307 8.55 21.10 -45.21
C VAL A 307 8.74 19.66 -44.75
N VAL A 308 9.48 18.86 -45.56
CA VAL A 308 9.79 17.46 -45.22
C VAL A 308 10.58 17.38 -43.90
N GLY A 309 11.61 18.23 -43.72
CA GLY A 309 12.39 18.30 -42.50
C GLY A 309 11.56 18.63 -41.27
N ASN A 310 10.60 19.57 -41.35
CA ASN A 310 9.71 19.94 -40.27
C ASN A 310 8.69 18.83 -39.97
N LEU A 311 8.17 18.14 -40.97
CA LEU A 311 7.33 16.95 -40.79
C LEU A 311 8.11 15.83 -40.10
N LEU A 312 9.33 15.53 -40.58
CA LEU A 312 10.19 14.52 -39.96
C LEU A 312 10.52 14.86 -38.51
N PHE A 313 10.81 16.13 -38.19
CA PHE A 313 10.99 16.59 -36.83
C PHE A 313 9.76 16.29 -35.97
N THR A 314 8.54 16.52 -36.46
CA THR A 314 7.30 16.25 -35.73
C THR A 314 7.13 14.76 -35.44
N PHE A 315 7.51 13.88 -36.35
CA PHE A 315 7.49 12.43 -36.13
C PHE A 315 8.55 12.00 -35.09
N LEU A 316 9.79 12.47 -35.22
CA LEU A 316 10.83 12.20 -34.25
C LEU A 316 10.44 12.75 -32.87
N PHE A 317 9.78 13.91 -32.85
CA PHE A 317 9.27 14.50 -31.62
C PHE A 317 8.16 13.64 -30.97
N SER A 318 7.30 12.99 -31.80
CA SER A 318 6.31 12.04 -31.25
C SER A 318 6.98 10.83 -30.59
N VAL A 319 8.07 10.32 -31.15
CA VAL A 319 8.86 9.24 -30.53
C VAL A 319 9.44 9.69 -29.19
N PHE A 320 10.01 10.89 -29.15
CA PHE A 320 10.58 11.46 -27.93
C PHE A 320 9.52 11.64 -26.83
N ILE A 321 8.34 12.18 -27.15
CA ILE A 321 7.22 12.31 -26.21
C ILE A 321 6.77 10.93 -25.70
N ASN A 322 6.65 9.95 -26.61
CA ASN A 322 6.29 8.58 -26.24
C ASN A 322 7.35 7.95 -25.31
N TYR A 323 8.63 8.19 -25.58
CA TYR A 323 9.72 7.75 -24.69
C TYR A 323 9.60 8.37 -23.30
N LEU A 324 9.30 9.66 -23.17
CA LEU A 324 9.10 10.32 -21.88
C LEU A 324 7.88 9.72 -21.12
N ILE A 325 6.78 9.45 -21.83
CA ILE A 325 5.59 8.84 -21.24
C ILE A 325 5.89 7.39 -20.79
N SER A 326 6.61 6.63 -21.61
CA SER A 326 7.02 5.26 -21.26
C SER A 326 7.88 5.24 -20.00
N GLY A 327 8.86 6.15 -19.91
CA GLY A 327 9.70 6.31 -18.71
C GLY A 327 8.90 6.65 -17.46
N LEU A 328 7.86 7.49 -17.58
CA LEU A 328 6.97 7.83 -16.49
C LEU A 328 6.19 6.60 -15.98
N ILE A 329 5.74 5.73 -16.88
CA ILE A 329 4.90 4.57 -16.52
C ILE A 329 5.76 3.38 -16.07
N LEU A 330 6.84 3.08 -16.79
CA LEU A 330 7.66 1.89 -16.53
C LEU A 330 8.59 2.05 -15.32
N ASN A 331 9.14 3.26 -15.12
CA ASN A 331 10.14 3.54 -14.08
C ASN A 331 9.56 4.23 -12.83
N SER A 332 8.24 4.13 -12.62
CA SER A 332 7.59 4.68 -11.43
C SER A 332 6.86 3.60 -10.62
N LYS A 333 6.75 3.86 -9.32
CA LYS A 333 5.86 3.08 -8.43
C LYS A 333 4.41 3.58 -8.46
N ILE A 334 4.10 4.53 -9.34
CA ILE A 334 2.80 5.19 -9.42
C ILE A 334 1.86 4.31 -10.25
N SER A 335 0.67 4.06 -9.74
CA SER A 335 -0.36 3.36 -10.53
C SER A 335 -1.03 4.31 -11.51
N PHE A 336 -1.11 3.88 -12.76
CA PHE A 336 -1.91 4.49 -13.82
C PHE A 336 -3.11 3.60 -14.20
N ASN A 337 -3.41 2.60 -13.37
CA ASN A 337 -4.55 1.71 -13.57
C ASN A 337 -5.82 2.35 -13.02
N VAL A 338 -6.59 2.98 -13.89
CA VAL A 338 -7.84 3.67 -13.54
C VAL A 338 -8.95 2.69 -13.15
N ASN A 339 -8.84 1.42 -13.56
CA ASN A 339 -9.84 0.40 -13.23
C ASN A 339 -9.82 0.02 -11.75
N ASN A 340 -8.70 0.21 -11.08
CA ASN A 340 -8.59 0.11 -9.64
C ASN A 340 -8.45 1.50 -9.01
N VAL A 341 -9.58 2.11 -8.67
CA VAL A 341 -9.64 3.48 -8.12
C VAL A 341 -8.86 3.60 -6.80
N PHE A 342 -8.78 2.52 -6.02
CA PHE A 342 -8.08 2.48 -4.73
C PHE A 342 -6.55 2.57 -4.86
N GLU A 343 -6.01 2.21 -6.02
CA GLU A 343 -4.57 2.36 -6.31
C GLU A 343 -4.20 3.78 -6.77
N LEU A 344 -5.19 4.60 -7.14
CA LEU A 344 -4.92 5.96 -7.62
C LEU A 344 -4.57 6.87 -6.45
N THR A 345 -3.38 7.43 -6.50
CA THR A 345 -2.86 8.37 -5.51
C THR A 345 -2.83 9.79 -6.06
N PHE A 346 -2.56 10.76 -5.19
CA PHE A 346 -2.27 12.13 -5.62
C PHE A 346 -1.12 12.19 -6.65
N PHE A 347 -0.12 11.32 -6.54
CA PHE A 347 0.98 11.22 -7.50
C PHE A 347 0.50 10.75 -8.88
N SER A 348 -0.54 9.92 -8.95
CA SER A 348 -1.17 9.51 -10.23
C SER A 348 -1.78 10.71 -10.95
N LEU A 349 -2.45 11.62 -10.23
CA LEU A 349 -3.01 12.85 -10.82
C LEU A 349 -1.90 13.76 -11.39
N ILE A 350 -0.78 13.88 -10.67
CA ILE A 350 0.39 14.63 -11.18
C ILE A 350 0.98 13.94 -12.41
N GLY A 351 1.04 12.62 -12.41
CA GLY A 351 1.46 11.85 -13.58
C GLY A 351 0.57 12.12 -14.81
N PHE A 352 -0.74 12.12 -14.66
CA PHE A 352 -1.68 12.50 -15.74
C PHE A 352 -1.50 13.96 -16.17
N LEU A 353 -1.21 14.87 -15.24
CA LEU A 353 -0.92 16.28 -15.56
C LEU A 353 0.35 16.40 -16.42
N ILE A 354 1.41 15.68 -16.08
CA ILE A 354 2.66 15.64 -16.85
C ILE A 354 2.39 15.13 -18.26
N ILE A 355 1.64 14.02 -18.41
CA ILE A 355 1.24 13.47 -19.71
C ILE A 355 0.45 14.53 -20.50
N GLY A 356 -0.47 15.24 -19.85
CA GLY A 356 -1.24 16.32 -20.47
C GLY A 356 -0.35 17.46 -20.99
N ILE A 357 0.65 17.90 -20.21
CA ILE A 357 1.61 18.95 -20.62
C ILE A 357 2.46 18.47 -21.81
N LEU A 358 2.93 17.22 -21.80
CA LEU A 358 3.71 16.65 -22.90
C LEU A 358 2.88 16.55 -24.18
N LEU A 359 1.65 16.08 -24.08
CA LEU A 359 0.74 15.99 -25.26
C LEU A 359 0.31 17.37 -25.76
N PHE A 360 0.12 18.34 -24.89
CA PHE A 360 -0.11 19.72 -25.28
C PHE A 360 1.10 20.30 -26.02
N THR A 361 2.31 20.00 -25.57
CA THR A 361 3.55 20.40 -26.24
C THR A 361 3.65 19.77 -27.63
N PHE A 362 3.26 18.50 -27.75
CA PHE A 362 3.17 17.80 -29.03
C PHE A 362 2.12 18.41 -29.95
N TYR A 363 0.94 18.76 -29.42
CA TYR A 363 -0.09 19.48 -30.18
C TYR A 363 0.44 20.78 -30.80
N ILE A 364 1.19 21.57 -30.02
CA ILE A 364 1.77 22.85 -30.52
C ILE A 364 2.76 22.58 -31.65
N SER A 365 3.56 21.52 -31.55
CA SER A 365 4.47 21.14 -32.63
C SER A 365 3.70 20.73 -33.90
N CYS A 366 2.65 19.90 -33.79
CA CYS A 366 1.79 19.53 -34.90
C CYS A 366 1.11 20.75 -35.55
N GLU A 367 0.53 21.62 -34.76
CA GLU A 367 -0.11 22.86 -35.21
C GLU A 367 0.90 23.77 -35.94
N GLY A 368 2.14 23.84 -35.45
CA GLY A 368 3.24 24.58 -36.05
C GLY A 368 3.58 24.03 -37.42
N THR A 369 3.67 22.71 -37.53
CA THR A 369 3.99 22.03 -38.81
C THR A 369 2.89 22.20 -39.84
N VAL A 370 1.63 22.03 -39.46
CA VAL A 370 0.48 22.25 -40.38
C VAL A 370 0.43 23.72 -40.84
N ARG A 371 0.65 24.68 -39.92
CA ARG A 371 0.73 26.10 -40.34
C ARG A 371 1.88 26.39 -41.29
N PHE A 372 3.03 25.79 -41.06
CA PHE A 372 4.16 25.96 -41.94
C PHE A 372 3.87 25.40 -43.35
N ALA A 373 3.22 24.23 -43.44
CA ALA A 373 2.76 23.65 -44.67
C ALA A 373 1.75 24.56 -45.43
N GLU A 374 0.83 25.23 -44.70
CA GLU A 374 -0.08 26.22 -45.31
C GLU A 374 0.69 27.45 -45.84
N TYR A 375 1.70 27.93 -45.09
CA TYR A 375 2.49 29.09 -45.53
C TYR A 375 3.37 28.81 -46.76
N SER A 376 3.71 27.55 -47.03
CA SER A 376 4.45 27.17 -48.23
C SER A 376 3.71 27.54 -49.52
N GLY A 377 2.36 27.60 -49.47
CA GLY A 377 1.52 27.90 -50.64
C GLY A 377 1.43 26.76 -51.64
N PHE A 378 1.89 25.57 -51.27
CA PHE A 378 1.78 24.39 -52.14
C PHE A 378 0.33 23.91 -52.24
N SER A 379 -0.02 23.32 -53.39
CA SER A 379 -1.33 22.69 -53.58
C SER A 379 -1.54 21.51 -52.60
N LEU A 380 -2.78 21.21 -52.24
CA LEU A 380 -3.12 20.12 -51.33
C LEU A 380 -2.51 18.77 -51.76
N PRO A 381 -2.60 18.34 -53.06
CA PRO A 381 -2.01 17.09 -53.51
C PRO A 381 -0.48 17.05 -53.37
N TYR A 382 0.19 18.19 -53.55
CA TYR A 382 1.64 18.26 -53.36
C TYR A 382 2.04 18.16 -51.89
N ASN A 383 1.31 18.82 -50.99
CA ASN A 383 1.53 18.67 -49.57
C ASN A 383 1.27 17.22 -49.08
N LEU A 384 0.28 16.53 -49.62
CA LEU A 384 0.04 15.11 -49.39
C LEU A 384 1.19 14.23 -49.91
N LEU A 385 1.75 14.54 -51.06
CA LEU A 385 2.91 13.84 -51.57
C LEU A 385 4.13 14.00 -50.65
N LEU A 386 4.43 15.22 -50.19
CA LEU A 386 5.51 15.48 -49.24
C LEU A 386 5.28 14.76 -47.93
N PHE A 387 4.04 14.69 -47.47
CA PHE A 387 3.67 13.93 -46.27
C PHE A 387 3.94 12.43 -46.46
N LEU A 388 3.56 11.83 -47.61
CA LEU A 388 3.81 10.42 -47.92
C LEU A 388 5.32 10.11 -48.03
N ILE A 389 6.09 11.02 -48.65
CA ILE A 389 7.56 10.88 -48.72
C ILE A 389 8.15 10.86 -47.28
N THR A 390 7.70 11.78 -46.44
CA THR A 390 8.15 11.84 -45.04
C THR A 390 7.81 10.56 -44.29
N GLN A 391 6.63 9.96 -44.52
CA GLN A 391 6.24 8.67 -43.96
C GLN A 391 7.23 7.56 -44.36
N GLY A 392 7.58 7.48 -45.64
CA GLY A 392 8.54 6.49 -46.12
C GLY A 392 9.91 6.64 -45.43
N VAL A 393 10.41 7.87 -45.36
CA VAL A 393 11.68 8.17 -44.66
C VAL A 393 11.59 7.80 -43.17
N PHE A 394 10.49 8.14 -42.50
CA PHE A 394 10.31 7.84 -41.08
C PHE A 394 10.20 6.33 -40.81
N LEU A 395 9.52 5.58 -41.70
CA LEU A 395 9.46 4.11 -41.61
C LEU A 395 10.85 3.48 -41.71
N ILE A 396 11.71 4.01 -42.61
CA ILE A 396 13.11 3.57 -42.71
C ILE A 396 13.83 3.81 -41.35
N PHE A 397 13.64 4.99 -40.75
CA PHE A 397 14.17 5.29 -39.41
C PHE A 397 13.68 4.31 -38.34
N LEU A 398 12.38 3.98 -38.34
CA LEU A 398 11.80 3.02 -37.42
C LEU A 398 12.42 1.62 -37.58
N ILE A 399 12.68 1.18 -38.79
CA ILE A 399 13.29 -0.12 -39.06
C ILE A 399 14.77 -0.14 -38.63
N LEU A 400 15.54 0.90 -39.00
CA LEU A 400 16.97 1.01 -38.73
C LEU A 400 17.28 1.17 -37.21
N LEU A 401 16.43 1.86 -36.48
CA LEU A 401 16.63 2.20 -35.06
C LEU A 401 15.76 1.37 -34.13
N ARG A 402 15.13 0.32 -34.63
CA ARG A 402 14.17 -0.52 -33.89
C ARG A 402 14.73 -1.04 -32.56
N ASP A 403 16.00 -1.39 -32.52
CA ASP A 403 16.65 -2.03 -31.36
C ASP A 403 17.17 -1.01 -30.32
N THR A 404 16.99 0.30 -30.58
CA THR A 404 17.35 1.34 -29.59
C THR A 404 16.25 1.51 -28.55
N GLU A 405 16.63 1.80 -27.30
CA GLU A 405 15.68 2.00 -26.17
C GLU A 405 14.57 3.02 -26.48
N VAL A 406 14.87 4.04 -27.26
CA VAL A 406 13.93 5.11 -27.63
C VAL A 406 12.84 4.61 -28.58
N PHE A 407 13.19 3.72 -29.52
CA PHE A 407 12.27 3.25 -30.56
C PHE A 407 11.60 1.92 -30.23
N ILE A 408 12.15 1.12 -29.32
CA ILE A 408 11.65 -0.22 -28.99
C ILE A 408 10.17 -0.24 -28.56
N ASN A 409 9.73 0.83 -27.92
CA ASN A 409 8.36 0.99 -27.42
C ASN A 409 7.45 1.78 -28.38
N TYR A 410 7.94 2.21 -29.56
CA TYR A 410 7.19 2.96 -30.56
C TYR A 410 6.64 2.02 -31.63
N GLY A 411 5.50 1.39 -31.33
CA GLY A 411 4.89 0.39 -32.21
C GLY A 411 4.12 0.98 -33.40
N VAL A 412 3.70 0.10 -34.31
CA VAL A 412 2.90 0.45 -35.51
C VAL A 412 1.61 1.20 -35.13
N ALA A 413 0.93 0.80 -34.06
CA ALA A 413 -0.30 1.47 -33.64
C ALA A 413 -0.06 2.92 -33.16
N THR A 414 1.04 3.18 -32.46
CA THR A 414 1.44 4.55 -32.05
C THR A 414 1.74 5.40 -33.28
N PHE A 415 2.41 4.83 -34.30
CA PHE A 415 2.66 5.47 -35.55
C PHE A 415 1.36 5.83 -36.31
N LEU A 416 0.40 4.90 -36.38
CA LEU A 416 -0.90 5.15 -37.03
C LEU A 416 -1.70 6.21 -36.26
N LEU A 417 -1.71 6.20 -34.96
CA LEU A 417 -2.36 7.21 -34.11
C LEU A 417 -1.73 8.59 -34.31
N THR A 418 -0.39 8.68 -34.36
CA THR A 418 0.32 9.94 -34.65
C THR A 418 -0.07 10.51 -35.98
N ASN A 419 -0.13 9.68 -37.04
CA ASN A 419 -0.58 10.07 -38.37
C ASN A 419 -2.01 10.58 -38.36
N SER A 420 -2.92 9.82 -37.73
CA SER A 420 -4.32 10.19 -37.58
C SER A 420 -4.49 11.54 -36.89
N LEU A 421 -3.71 11.83 -35.85
CA LEU A 421 -3.73 13.11 -35.14
C LEU A 421 -3.26 14.26 -36.04
N ILE A 422 -2.15 14.10 -36.77
CA ILE A 422 -1.65 15.15 -37.66
C ILE A 422 -2.68 15.46 -38.77
N LEU A 423 -3.24 14.43 -39.43
CA LEU A 423 -4.29 14.58 -40.43
C LEU A 423 -5.55 15.20 -39.85
N PHE A 424 -5.95 14.80 -38.63
CA PHE A 424 -7.10 15.34 -37.95
C PHE A 424 -6.95 16.83 -37.59
N ILE A 425 -5.78 17.26 -37.12
CA ILE A 425 -5.46 18.67 -36.87
C ILE A 425 -5.48 19.44 -38.19
N SER A 426 -4.93 18.87 -39.26
CA SER A 426 -4.95 19.48 -40.61
C SER A 426 -6.37 19.66 -41.13
N TYR A 427 -7.22 18.64 -40.98
CA TYR A 427 -8.62 18.68 -41.38
C TYR A 427 -9.43 19.74 -40.61
N ILE A 428 -9.32 19.73 -39.31
CA ILE A 428 -9.99 20.73 -38.43
C ILE A 428 -9.58 22.14 -38.84
N ARG A 429 -8.32 22.33 -39.18
CA ARG A 429 -7.81 23.65 -39.54
C ARG A 429 -8.30 24.08 -40.89
N PHE A 430 -8.32 23.19 -41.87
CA PHE A 430 -8.77 23.46 -43.24
C PHE A 430 -10.27 23.81 -43.28
N THR A 431 -11.10 23.07 -42.55
CA THR A 431 -12.56 23.25 -42.54
C THR A 431 -13.03 24.48 -41.79
N SER A 432 -12.28 24.96 -40.80
CA SER A 432 -12.72 26.06 -39.95
C SER A 432 -11.85 27.31 -40.15
N LYS A 433 -12.26 28.18 -41.10
CA LYS A 433 -11.64 29.51 -41.31
C LYS A 433 -11.93 30.50 -40.13
N GLN A 434 -12.84 30.21 -39.24
CA GLN A 434 -13.22 31.10 -38.12
C GLN A 434 -12.33 30.94 -36.92
N GLN A 435 -12.04 32.08 -36.26
CA GLN A 435 -11.31 32.17 -35.00
C GLN A 435 -12.08 31.53 -33.87
N PHE A 436 -11.36 30.83 -33.00
CA PHE A 436 -11.74 30.31 -31.72
C PHE A 436 -13.11 29.60 -31.63
N SER A 437 -13.13 28.29 -31.96
CA SER A 437 -14.28 27.44 -31.66
C SER A 437 -13.92 26.48 -30.51
N PHE A 438 -14.62 26.58 -29.36
CA PHE A 438 -14.44 25.69 -28.21
C PHE A 438 -14.58 24.21 -28.60
N VAL A 439 -15.51 23.87 -29.49
CA VAL A 439 -15.71 22.52 -30.04
C VAL A 439 -14.44 21.97 -30.67
N ARG A 440 -13.67 22.81 -31.40
CA ARG A 440 -12.39 22.41 -31.99
C ARG A 440 -11.40 21.90 -30.93
N TYR A 441 -11.24 22.65 -29.83
CA TYR A 441 -10.32 22.27 -28.78
C TYR A 441 -10.79 21.01 -28.08
N MET A 442 -12.10 20.84 -27.85
CA MET A 442 -12.66 19.60 -27.30
C MET A 442 -12.41 18.39 -28.19
N LEU A 443 -12.58 18.53 -29.49
CA LEU A 443 -12.28 17.45 -30.43
C LEU A 443 -10.78 17.11 -30.44
N VAL A 444 -9.91 18.11 -30.38
CA VAL A 444 -8.46 17.89 -30.28
C VAL A 444 -8.12 17.17 -28.97
N ILE A 445 -8.69 17.60 -27.83
CA ILE A 445 -8.52 16.95 -26.53
C ILE A 445 -9.00 15.49 -26.60
N ALA A 446 -10.15 15.23 -27.23
CA ALA A 446 -10.64 13.86 -27.42
C ALA A 446 -9.64 12.99 -28.20
N GLY A 447 -9.11 13.49 -29.32
CA GLY A 447 -8.09 12.78 -30.10
C GLY A 447 -6.81 12.49 -29.29
N PHE A 448 -6.32 13.48 -28.54
CA PHE A 448 -5.16 13.27 -27.65
C PHE A 448 -5.47 12.37 -26.46
N SER A 449 -6.71 12.36 -25.97
CA SER A 449 -7.15 11.44 -24.92
C SER A 449 -7.17 9.98 -25.39
N VAL A 450 -7.57 9.73 -26.66
CA VAL A 450 -7.45 8.40 -27.28
C VAL A 450 -5.98 7.98 -27.36
N TYR A 451 -5.11 8.88 -27.82
CA TYR A 451 -3.67 8.61 -27.88
C TYR A 451 -3.08 8.31 -26.50
N ALA A 452 -3.42 9.12 -25.49
CA ALA A 452 -2.98 8.92 -24.12
C ALA A 452 -3.48 7.59 -23.53
N ALA A 453 -4.77 7.29 -23.70
CA ALA A 453 -5.37 6.06 -23.19
C ALA A 453 -4.71 4.82 -23.81
N TYR A 454 -4.50 4.83 -25.13
CA TYR A 454 -3.78 3.75 -25.81
C TYR A 454 -2.35 3.59 -25.27
N THR A 455 -1.60 4.70 -25.18
CA THR A 455 -0.20 4.69 -24.74
C THR A 455 -0.07 4.21 -23.30
N ILE A 456 -0.93 4.71 -22.40
CA ILE A 456 -0.95 4.30 -20.99
C ILE A 456 -1.30 2.81 -20.87
N SER A 457 -2.33 2.34 -21.58
CA SER A 457 -2.75 0.92 -21.56
C SER A 457 -1.64 0.01 -22.08
N SER A 458 -0.97 0.39 -23.17
CA SER A 458 0.13 -0.36 -23.76
C SER A 458 1.32 -0.48 -22.79
N PHE A 459 1.76 0.63 -22.19
CA PHE A 459 2.89 0.59 -21.25
C PHE A 459 2.53 -0.07 -19.92
N ASN A 460 1.30 0.05 -19.42
CA ASN A 460 0.85 -0.74 -18.29
C ASN A 460 0.97 -2.24 -18.59
N MET A 461 0.58 -2.70 -19.78
CA MET A 461 0.73 -4.10 -20.15
C MET A 461 2.21 -4.54 -20.21
N VAL A 462 3.11 -3.68 -20.72
CA VAL A 462 4.56 -3.95 -20.68
C VAL A 462 5.05 -4.05 -19.23
N ARG A 463 4.61 -3.14 -18.37
CA ARG A 463 4.94 -3.17 -16.93
C ARG A 463 4.45 -4.46 -16.26
N GLU A 464 3.22 -4.89 -16.56
CA GLU A 464 2.68 -6.13 -16.01
C GLU A 464 3.45 -7.36 -16.51
N LYS A 465 3.84 -7.40 -17.79
CA LYS A 465 4.72 -8.46 -18.31
C LYS A 465 6.07 -8.50 -17.59
N ASN A 466 6.68 -7.34 -17.31
CA ASN A 466 7.91 -7.25 -16.53
C ASN A 466 7.70 -7.72 -15.07
N ASN A 467 6.58 -7.36 -14.46
CA ASN A 467 6.21 -7.84 -13.12
C ASN A 467 6.06 -9.37 -13.11
N MET A 468 5.41 -9.95 -14.13
CA MET A 468 5.27 -11.41 -14.26
C MET A 468 6.64 -12.12 -14.34
N ARG A 469 7.61 -11.56 -15.08
CA ARG A 469 9.00 -12.09 -15.11
C ARG A 469 9.67 -12.07 -13.73
N LEU A 470 9.51 -10.96 -12.99
CA LEU A 470 10.02 -10.84 -11.62
C LEU A 470 9.34 -11.84 -10.67
N LEU A 471 8.08 -12.14 -10.91
CA LEU A 471 7.30 -13.08 -10.12
C LEU A 471 7.75 -14.52 -10.35
N VAL A 472 8.07 -14.90 -11.59
CA VAL A 472 8.63 -16.21 -11.90
C VAL A 472 9.82 -16.51 -11.00
N ASN A 473 10.78 -15.60 -10.92
CA ASN A 473 11.97 -15.77 -10.10
C ASN A 473 11.65 -15.97 -8.63
N LYS A 474 10.56 -15.39 -8.13
CA LYS A 474 10.12 -15.56 -6.74
C LYS A 474 9.38 -16.89 -6.50
N VAL A 475 8.57 -17.33 -7.46
CA VAL A 475 7.89 -18.64 -7.41
C VAL A 475 8.88 -19.78 -7.61
N GLU A 476 9.95 -19.51 -8.34
CA GLU A 476 11.03 -20.44 -8.64
C GLU A 476 12.00 -20.63 -7.47
N THR A 477 12.32 -19.59 -6.70
CA THR A 477 13.25 -19.67 -5.58
C THR A 477 12.73 -20.65 -4.54
N ARG A 478 13.24 -21.89 -4.65
CA ARG A 478 12.92 -23.02 -3.78
C ARG A 478 13.55 -22.88 -2.39
N GLU A 479 14.50 -21.98 -2.21
CA GLU A 479 15.32 -21.84 -1.02
C GLU A 479 15.18 -20.43 -0.45
N ASP A 480 14.99 -20.34 0.85
CA ASP A 480 14.97 -19.08 1.58
C ASP A 480 16.39 -18.82 2.14
N LEU A 481 17.24 -18.19 1.32
CA LEU A 481 18.62 -17.88 1.68
C LEU A 481 18.73 -17.06 2.97
N ILE A 482 17.70 -16.27 3.31
CA ILE A 482 17.68 -15.50 4.55
C ILE A 482 17.43 -16.44 5.74
N ALA A 483 16.49 -17.41 5.60
CA ALA A 483 16.27 -18.44 6.62
C ALA A 483 17.54 -19.26 6.85
N GLU A 484 18.24 -19.63 5.79
CA GLU A 484 19.48 -20.41 5.89
C GLU A 484 20.60 -19.64 6.60
N TYR A 485 20.74 -18.35 6.28
CA TYR A 485 21.69 -17.47 6.95
C TYR A 485 21.35 -17.26 8.43
N LEU A 486 20.09 -16.94 8.74
CA LEU A 486 19.66 -16.70 10.12
C LEU A 486 19.71 -17.97 10.99
N PHE A 487 19.61 -19.16 10.38
CA PHE A 487 19.66 -20.40 11.12
C PHE A 487 21.07 -20.68 11.71
N GLN A 488 22.13 -20.13 11.13
CA GLN A 488 23.48 -20.23 11.70
C GLN A 488 23.56 -19.63 13.11
N ASP A 489 22.94 -18.46 13.30
CA ASP A 489 22.86 -17.81 14.62
C ASP A 489 22.03 -18.64 15.61
N ILE A 490 20.95 -19.26 15.11
CA ILE A 490 20.09 -20.14 15.91
C ILE A 490 20.88 -21.39 16.33
N GLU A 491 21.60 -22.00 15.44
CA GLU A 491 22.42 -23.18 15.71
C GLU A 491 23.42 -22.89 16.83
N GLN A 492 24.14 -21.75 16.75
CA GLN A 492 25.10 -21.35 17.79
C GLN A 492 24.43 -21.12 19.13
N LYS A 493 23.30 -20.39 19.16
CA LYS A 493 22.55 -20.12 20.39
C LYS A 493 22.03 -21.39 21.05
N LEU A 494 21.50 -22.33 20.26
CA LEU A 494 20.96 -23.59 20.79
C LEU A 494 22.09 -24.52 21.27
N LYS A 495 23.23 -24.58 20.61
CA LYS A 495 24.40 -25.35 21.07
C LYS A 495 25.02 -24.80 22.34
N SER A 496 24.98 -23.48 22.54
CA SER A 496 25.52 -22.80 23.73
C SER A 496 24.54 -22.72 24.90
N ASP A 497 23.27 -23.10 24.74
CA ASP A 497 22.29 -23.05 25.83
C ASP A 497 22.50 -24.19 26.83
N ASN A 498 23.01 -23.81 28.02
CA ASN A 498 23.32 -24.75 29.09
C ASN A 498 22.10 -25.52 29.57
N PHE A 499 20.90 -24.91 29.54
CA PHE A 499 19.67 -25.58 29.98
C PHE A 499 19.28 -26.71 29.03
N ILE A 500 19.35 -26.46 27.74
CA ILE A 500 19.01 -27.46 26.71
C ILE A 500 20.05 -28.61 26.78
N THR A 501 21.33 -28.28 26.85
CA THR A 501 22.40 -29.24 26.94
C THR A 501 22.25 -30.12 28.21
N ALA A 502 21.99 -29.50 29.37
CA ALA A 502 21.78 -30.24 30.63
C ALA A 502 20.52 -31.14 30.62
N SER A 503 19.51 -30.74 29.85
CA SER A 503 18.28 -31.54 29.69
C SER A 503 18.50 -32.87 28.96
N PHE A 504 19.47 -32.92 28.04
CA PHE A 504 19.85 -34.18 27.34
C PHE A 504 20.83 -35.05 28.14
N VAL A 505 21.52 -34.50 29.11
CA VAL A 505 22.50 -35.22 29.94
C VAL A 505 21.90 -35.76 31.23
N GLY A 506 20.77 -35.21 31.71
CA GLY A 506 20.09 -35.55 32.96
C GLY A 506 18.94 -36.55 32.81
N SER A 507 18.62 -37.30 33.86
CA SER A 507 17.80 -38.53 33.84
C SER A 507 16.28 -38.38 34.07
N SER A 508 15.62 -37.22 33.91
CA SER A 508 14.17 -37.11 34.19
C SER A 508 13.42 -36.29 33.11
N VAL A 509 12.60 -36.99 32.31
CA VAL A 509 12.19 -36.50 30.97
C VAL A 509 10.73 -36.04 30.88
N SER A 510 9.79 -36.49 31.70
CA SER A 510 8.35 -36.25 31.44
C SER A 510 7.79 -34.86 31.75
N SER A 511 8.54 -34.00 32.43
CA SER A 511 8.13 -32.61 32.71
C SER A 511 8.91 -31.55 31.92
N LEU A 512 9.81 -31.97 31.06
CA LEU A 512 10.77 -31.13 30.35
C LEU A 512 10.34 -30.72 28.92
N GLU A 513 9.36 -31.42 28.32
CA GLU A 513 8.91 -31.18 26.95
C GLU A 513 8.50 -29.70 26.73
N ASP A 514 7.55 -29.20 27.49
CA ASP A 514 7.06 -27.83 27.35
C ASP A 514 8.14 -26.79 27.66
N LYS A 515 9.04 -27.12 28.60
CA LYS A 515 10.13 -26.23 28.95
C LYS A 515 11.18 -26.13 27.84
N ILE A 516 11.54 -27.24 27.20
CA ILE A 516 12.45 -27.27 26.04
C ILE A 516 11.82 -26.55 24.86
N LYS A 517 10.58 -26.91 24.48
CA LYS A 517 9.86 -26.24 23.40
C LYS A 517 9.79 -24.72 23.62
N LYS A 518 9.33 -24.30 24.79
CA LYS A 518 9.22 -22.88 25.14
C LYS A 518 10.58 -22.17 25.12
N ARG A 519 11.63 -22.82 25.63
CA ARG A 519 12.99 -22.27 25.64
C ARG A 519 13.52 -22.08 24.23
N VAL A 520 13.40 -23.10 23.36
CA VAL A 520 13.85 -23.02 21.97
C VAL A 520 13.10 -21.94 21.22
N LEU A 521 11.78 -21.85 21.37
CA LEU A 521 10.98 -20.81 20.70
C LEU A 521 11.35 -19.41 21.17
N LEU A 522 11.52 -19.20 22.45
CA LEU A 522 11.85 -17.87 23.01
C LEU A 522 13.29 -17.45 22.77
N SER A 523 14.26 -18.36 22.85
CA SER A 523 15.69 -18.02 22.70
C SER A 523 16.14 -17.91 21.25
N ALA A 524 15.60 -18.76 20.37
CA ALA A 524 16.09 -18.93 19.03
C ALA A 524 15.15 -18.38 17.93
N PHE A 525 13.85 -18.51 18.10
CA PHE A 525 12.86 -18.16 17.09
C PHE A 525 12.00 -16.93 17.43
N ASN A 526 12.46 -16.09 18.33
CA ASN A 526 11.74 -14.89 18.76
C ASN A 526 11.73 -13.75 17.71
N GLN A 527 12.51 -13.88 16.62
CA GLN A 527 12.52 -12.87 15.57
C GLN A 527 11.28 -12.97 14.68
N VAL A 528 10.75 -11.81 14.26
CA VAL A 528 9.57 -11.66 13.39
C VAL A 528 9.70 -12.45 12.08
N TYR A 529 10.93 -12.65 11.61
CA TYR A 529 11.21 -13.39 10.39
C TYR A 529 10.65 -14.82 10.42
N TRP A 530 10.78 -15.52 11.56
CA TRP A 530 10.37 -16.91 11.72
C TRP A 530 8.86 -17.13 11.82
N ALA A 531 8.08 -16.06 11.95
CA ALA A 531 6.61 -16.12 11.89
C ALA A 531 6.08 -16.67 10.54
N ARG A 532 6.93 -16.65 9.50
CA ARG A 532 6.64 -17.22 8.16
C ARG A 532 6.60 -18.75 8.14
N TYR A 533 7.17 -19.38 9.17
CA TYR A 533 7.28 -20.82 9.24
C TYR A 533 6.38 -21.38 10.34
N ASP A 534 5.84 -22.57 10.08
CA ASP A 534 5.31 -23.44 11.12
C ASP A 534 6.48 -24.21 11.72
N ILE A 535 6.74 -23.98 13.01
CA ILE A 535 7.94 -24.50 13.68
C ILE A 535 7.53 -25.66 14.56
N GLN A 536 7.99 -26.87 14.22
CA GLN A 536 7.83 -28.05 15.05
C GLN A 536 9.18 -28.44 15.63
N ILE A 537 9.19 -28.70 16.94
CA ILE A 537 10.39 -29.07 17.68
C ILE A 537 10.18 -30.48 18.22
N LYS A 538 11.13 -31.37 17.96
CA LYS A 538 11.13 -32.73 18.46
C LYS A 538 12.49 -33.02 19.09
N ALA A 539 12.51 -33.72 20.23
CA ALA A 539 13.71 -34.11 20.93
C ALA A 539 13.77 -35.64 21.07
N PHE A 540 14.96 -36.16 20.91
CA PHE A 540 15.23 -37.59 20.92
C PHE A 540 16.37 -37.93 21.89
N ASP A 541 16.28 -39.08 22.57
CA ASP A 541 17.32 -39.56 23.47
C ASP A 541 18.52 -40.17 22.71
N SER A 542 19.50 -40.70 23.47
CA SER A 542 20.68 -41.37 22.92
C SER A 542 20.36 -42.66 22.17
N ALA A 543 19.21 -43.28 22.39
CA ALA A 543 18.72 -44.47 21.66
C ALA A 543 17.93 -44.08 20.41
N GLY A 544 17.71 -42.77 20.15
CA GLY A 544 16.95 -42.26 19.02
C GLY A 544 15.44 -42.36 19.17
N VAL A 545 14.95 -42.56 20.40
CA VAL A 545 13.52 -42.61 20.72
C VAL A 545 13.02 -41.22 21.10
N SER A 546 11.81 -40.85 20.65
CA SER A 546 11.22 -39.54 20.94
C SER A 546 11.04 -39.33 22.45
N LEU A 547 11.54 -38.19 22.94
CA LEU A 547 11.33 -37.73 24.31
C LEU A 547 9.94 -37.10 24.51
N PHE A 548 9.23 -36.80 23.40
CA PHE A 548 7.94 -36.15 23.43
C PHE A 548 6.84 -37.13 23.08
N TYR A 549 5.74 -37.08 23.80
CA TYR A 549 4.54 -37.85 23.48
C TYR A 549 3.92 -37.31 22.18
N THR A 550 4.02 -38.06 21.08
CA THR A 550 3.39 -37.68 19.80
C THR A 550 2.69 -38.91 19.19
N SER A 551 1.51 -38.67 18.63
CA SER A 551 0.73 -39.64 17.85
C SER A 551 1.27 -39.88 16.42
N ASP A 552 2.39 -39.26 16.03
CA ASP A 552 2.95 -39.30 14.69
C ASP A 552 3.68 -40.60 14.39
N SER A 553 3.55 -41.09 13.16
CA SER A 553 4.21 -42.29 12.60
C SER A 553 5.75 -42.21 12.54
N LEU A 554 6.33 -41.02 12.66
CA LEU A 554 7.79 -40.77 12.66
C LEU A 554 8.30 -40.59 14.10
N GLN A 555 8.48 -41.73 14.79
CA GLN A 555 8.85 -41.75 16.22
C GLN A 555 10.34 -41.96 16.49
N THR A 556 11.21 -42.04 15.44
CA THR A 556 12.63 -42.30 15.60
C THR A 556 13.50 -41.29 14.83
N VAL A 557 14.71 -40.99 15.36
CA VAL A 557 15.70 -40.14 14.66
C VAL A 557 16.06 -40.74 13.29
N ALA A 558 16.10 -42.09 13.19
CA ALA A 558 16.44 -42.78 11.95
C ALA A 558 15.48 -42.45 10.77
N ALA A 559 14.21 -42.17 11.06
CA ALA A 559 13.25 -41.72 10.06
C ALA A 559 13.63 -40.33 9.48
N TYR A 560 14.01 -39.38 10.36
CA TYR A 560 14.50 -38.07 9.92
C TYR A 560 15.85 -38.14 9.21
N ASP A 561 16.74 -39.00 9.64
CA ASP A 561 18.02 -39.23 8.95
C ASP A 561 17.81 -39.79 7.53
N SER A 562 16.80 -40.63 7.35
CA SER A 562 16.42 -41.12 6.01
C SER A 562 15.90 -39.97 5.14
N ILE A 563 15.06 -39.09 5.68
CA ILE A 563 14.58 -37.89 4.95
C ILE A 563 15.76 -36.98 4.60
N ILE A 564 16.67 -36.74 5.55
CA ILE A 564 17.87 -35.91 5.32
C ILE A 564 18.75 -36.54 4.23
N ARG A 565 18.93 -37.86 4.23
CA ARG A 565 19.81 -38.54 3.28
C ARG A 565 19.24 -38.61 1.86
N PHE A 566 17.94 -38.87 1.72
CA PHE A 566 17.32 -39.17 0.42
C PHE A 566 16.52 -38.01 -0.18
N ASN A 567 15.96 -37.13 0.65
CA ASN A 567 15.00 -36.10 0.22
C ASN A 567 15.42 -34.68 0.56
N SER A 568 16.68 -34.46 0.98
CA SER A 568 17.14 -33.14 1.35
C SER A 568 18.37 -32.67 0.56
N ARG A 569 18.60 -31.35 0.57
CA ARG A 569 19.84 -30.72 0.09
C ARG A 569 20.51 -29.99 1.27
N PRO A 570 21.85 -30.07 1.39
CA PRO A 570 22.57 -29.32 2.40
C PRO A 570 22.45 -27.82 2.14
N THR A 571 22.33 -27.03 3.23
CA THR A 571 22.35 -25.56 3.18
C THR A 571 23.73 -25.02 3.62
N TYR A 572 23.85 -23.70 3.79
CA TYR A 572 25.06 -23.06 4.33
C TYR A 572 25.39 -23.50 5.77
N SER A 573 24.41 -23.94 6.56
CA SER A 573 24.61 -24.53 7.89
C SER A 573 24.71 -26.05 7.80
N PRO A 574 25.74 -26.69 8.40
CA PRO A 574 25.91 -28.15 8.37
C PRO A 574 24.81 -28.92 9.12
N SER A 575 24.05 -28.24 9.95
CA SER A 575 22.94 -28.80 10.76
C SER A 575 21.56 -28.49 10.17
N PHE A 576 21.50 -27.86 8.99
CA PHE A 576 20.26 -27.38 8.39
C PHE A 576 20.12 -27.85 6.96
N TYR A 577 19.01 -28.46 6.62
CA TYR A 577 18.79 -29.14 5.35
C TYR A 577 17.48 -28.68 4.73
N TYR A 578 17.51 -28.31 3.46
CA TYR A 578 16.32 -28.02 2.66
C TYR A 578 15.61 -29.31 2.25
N ILE A 579 14.31 -29.41 2.43
CA ILE A 579 13.48 -30.55 2.03
C ILE A 579 12.61 -30.16 0.85
N ASN A 580 12.61 -30.99 -0.18
CA ASN A 580 11.65 -30.84 -1.28
C ASN A 580 10.33 -31.48 -0.86
N SER A 581 9.41 -30.69 -0.34
CA SER A 581 8.08 -31.14 0.06
C SER A 581 7.21 -31.41 -1.18
N ALA A 582 6.57 -32.57 -1.24
CA ALA A 582 5.62 -32.95 -2.30
C ALA A 582 4.42 -31.98 -2.44
N ALA A 583 4.19 -31.12 -1.45
CA ALA A 583 3.11 -30.12 -1.44
C ALA A 583 3.55 -28.73 -1.94
N GLY A 584 4.76 -28.58 -2.54
CA GLY A 584 5.25 -27.28 -3.03
C GLY A 584 5.60 -26.27 -1.93
N LYS A 585 5.63 -26.69 -0.66
CA LYS A 585 6.03 -25.86 0.48
C LYS A 585 7.55 -25.87 0.62
N ILE A 586 8.12 -24.72 1.04
CA ILE A 586 9.52 -24.65 1.45
C ILE A 586 9.60 -25.31 2.82
N GLY A 587 10.30 -26.40 2.91
CA GLY A 587 10.53 -27.14 4.15
C GLY A 587 12.00 -27.16 4.50
N TYR A 588 12.33 -27.06 5.79
CA TYR A 588 13.68 -27.26 6.29
C TYR A 588 13.69 -28.20 7.48
N ILE A 589 14.74 -28.98 7.60
CA ILE A 589 15.06 -29.77 8.80
C ILE A 589 16.35 -29.26 9.41
N GLY A 590 16.29 -28.79 10.65
CA GLY A 590 17.45 -28.55 11.49
C GLY A 590 17.69 -29.74 12.40
N LYS A 591 18.89 -30.35 12.38
CA LYS A 591 19.31 -31.42 13.28
C LYS A 591 20.50 -30.98 14.11
N ILE A 592 20.30 -30.83 15.42
CA ILE A 592 21.34 -30.41 16.37
C ILE A 592 21.60 -31.56 17.34
N ASN A 593 22.82 -32.09 17.36
CA ASN A 593 23.26 -33.16 18.26
C ASN A 593 23.94 -32.56 19.50
N TYR A 594 23.60 -33.09 20.67
CA TYR A 594 24.20 -32.74 21.96
C TYR A 594 25.05 -33.90 22.45
N TYR A 595 26.26 -33.60 22.92
CA TYR A 595 27.25 -34.62 23.30
C TYR A 595 27.50 -34.51 24.81
N LYS A 596 27.79 -35.65 25.46
CA LYS A 596 28.36 -35.66 26.83
C LYS A 596 29.82 -35.26 26.75
N PRO A 597 30.34 -34.55 27.78
CA PRO A 597 31.77 -34.30 27.86
C PRO A 597 32.55 -35.62 27.68
N GLU A 598 33.56 -35.63 26.82
CA GLU A 598 34.42 -36.77 26.52
C GLU A 598 33.77 -37.95 25.74
N SER A 599 32.56 -37.80 25.18
CA SER A 599 31.91 -38.86 24.40
C SER A 599 31.71 -38.41 22.94
N SER A 600 32.07 -39.29 22.00
CA SER A 600 31.77 -39.10 20.58
C SER A 600 30.35 -39.52 20.19
N VAL A 601 29.60 -40.14 21.11
CA VAL A 601 28.20 -40.55 20.89
C VAL A 601 27.28 -39.46 21.38
N PRO A 602 26.30 -39.02 20.56
CA PRO A 602 25.35 -37.99 20.99
C PRO A 602 24.49 -38.46 22.17
N ALA A 603 24.38 -37.61 23.19
CA ALA A 603 23.50 -37.81 24.34
C ALA A 603 22.03 -37.66 23.96
N GLY A 604 21.76 -36.92 22.90
CA GLY A 604 20.44 -36.74 22.32
C GLY A 604 20.48 -35.81 21.12
N SER A 605 19.37 -35.72 20.41
CA SER A 605 19.22 -34.91 19.19
C SER A 605 17.98 -34.05 19.25
N LEU A 606 18.11 -32.79 18.84
CA LEU A 606 17.00 -31.87 18.64
C LEU A 606 16.72 -31.77 17.15
N ILE A 607 15.51 -32.06 16.72
CA ILE A 607 15.02 -31.89 15.36
C ILE A 607 14.06 -30.70 15.32
N ILE A 608 14.33 -29.76 14.41
CA ILE A 608 13.53 -28.57 14.19
C ILE A 608 13.00 -28.65 12.76
N LEU A 609 11.70 -28.78 12.61
CA LEU A 609 11.04 -28.74 11.31
C LEU A 609 10.51 -27.34 11.08
N LEU A 610 10.82 -26.78 9.93
CA LEU A 610 10.33 -25.49 9.48
C LEU A 610 9.57 -25.68 8.18
N ASP A 611 8.25 -25.55 8.24
CA ASP A 611 7.39 -25.58 7.06
C ASP A 611 6.94 -24.16 6.75
N SER A 612 7.22 -23.68 5.53
CA SER A 612 6.76 -22.34 5.13
C SER A 612 5.23 -22.29 5.17
N LYS A 613 4.71 -21.34 5.91
CA LYS A 613 3.29 -21.01 5.81
C LYS A 613 3.05 -20.46 4.43
N PHE A 614 2.05 -20.97 3.70
CA PHE A 614 1.59 -20.31 2.50
C PHE A 614 1.17 -18.90 2.89
N TYR A 615 1.89 -17.90 2.38
CA TYR A 615 1.49 -16.52 2.56
C TYR A 615 0.19 -16.31 1.77
N ARG A 616 -0.92 -16.24 2.48
CA ARG A 616 -2.16 -15.79 1.88
C ARG A 616 -2.08 -14.29 1.67
N GLU A 617 -2.38 -13.89 0.45
CA GLU A 617 -2.33 -12.51 -0.05
C GLU A 617 -3.45 -11.62 0.50
N GLU A 618 -4.38 -12.15 1.29
CA GLU A 618 -5.37 -11.34 1.98
C GLU A 618 -4.68 -10.76 3.23
N GLY A 619 -4.52 -9.42 3.26
CA GLY A 619 -3.97 -8.68 4.40
C GLY A 619 -4.59 -9.18 5.70
N GLY A 620 -3.80 -9.37 6.72
CA GLY A 620 -4.26 -9.96 7.95
C GLY A 620 -3.41 -9.61 9.16
N PHE A 621 -3.69 -10.23 10.28
CA PHE A 621 -2.86 -10.12 11.48
C PHE A 621 -1.35 -10.27 11.24
N PRO A 622 -0.87 -11.11 10.31
CA PRO A 622 0.56 -11.17 10.00
C PRO A 622 1.19 -9.84 9.61
N ASP A 623 0.45 -8.96 8.90
CA ASP A 623 0.97 -7.64 8.50
C ASP A 623 1.22 -6.72 9.70
N LEU A 624 0.45 -6.86 10.77
CA LEU A 624 0.68 -6.14 12.04
C LEU A 624 1.97 -6.59 12.75
N LEU A 625 2.42 -7.82 12.49
CA LEU A 625 3.61 -8.39 13.10
C LEU A 625 4.88 -8.16 12.27
N LEU A 626 4.78 -7.57 11.07
CA LEU A 626 5.91 -7.24 10.21
C LEU A 626 6.42 -5.83 10.54
N SER A 627 7.73 -5.72 10.75
CA SER A 627 8.40 -4.42 10.87
C SER A 627 8.56 -3.77 9.49
N ASP A 628 8.45 -2.43 9.40
CA ASP A 628 8.69 -1.65 8.17
C ASP A 628 10.10 -1.86 7.55
N LYS A 629 11.02 -2.44 8.31
CA LYS A 629 12.37 -2.82 7.84
C LYS A 629 12.34 -4.01 6.88
N ILE A 630 11.27 -4.80 6.87
CA ILE A 630 11.08 -5.93 5.97
C ILE A 630 10.25 -5.42 4.79
N PRO A 631 10.79 -5.40 3.55
CA PRO A 631 10.01 -4.96 2.41
C PRO A 631 8.76 -5.85 2.29
N ALA A 632 7.59 -5.21 2.36
CA ALA A 632 6.33 -5.89 2.09
C ALA A 632 6.44 -6.59 0.72
N THR A 633 6.15 -7.88 0.68
CA THR A 633 6.05 -8.60 -0.58
C THR A 633 5.01 -7.88 -1.43
N LYS A 634 5.38 -7.51 -2.66
CA LYS A 634 4.43 -6.95 -3.62
C LYS A 634 3.18 -7.81 -3.64
N ASP A 635 2.05 -7.16 -3.61
CA ASP A 635 0.73 -7.77 -3.65
C ASP A 635 0.60 -8.64 -4.93
N PHE A 636 0.49 -9.94 -4.78
CA PHE A 636 0.36 -10.91 -5.87
C PHE A 636 -1.08 -11.26 -6.18
N SER A 637 -2.03 -10.64 -5.48
CA SER A 637 -3.47 -10.93 -5.59
C SER A 637 -4.04 -10.70 -6.99
N THR A 638 -3.36 -9.86 -7.80
CA THR A 638 -3.75 -9.57 -9.19
C THR A 638 -3.34 -10.66 -10.19
N TYR A 639 -2.44 -11.58 -9.80
CA TYR A 639 -1.93 -12.62 -10.66
C TYR A 639 -2.48 -13.98 -10.24
N SER A 640 -2.62 -14.88 -11.21
CA SER A 640 -2.79 -16.30 -10.96
C SER A 640 -1.50 -17.02 -11.35
N TYR A 641 -1.12 -18.05 -10.64
CA TYR A 641 0.09 -18.83 -10.96
C TYR A 641 -0.07 -20.31 -10.67
N ALA A 642 0.63 -21.11 -11.47
CA ALA A 642 0.64 -22.56 -11.33
C ALA A 642 2.06 -23.09 -11.52
N LYS A 643 2.34 -24.21 -10.85
CA LYS A 643 3.60 -24.93 -10.97
C LYS A 643 3.31 -26.38 -11.36
N TYR A 644 4.04 -26.84 -12.36
CA TYR A 644 4.00 -28.20 -12.85
C TYR A 644 5.34 -28.87 -12.58
N GLU A 645 5.31 -30.13 -12.19
CA GLU A 645 6.49 -30.98 -12.07
C GLU A 645 6.22 -32.30 -12.80
N ASN A 646 7.15 -32.69 -13.66
CA ASN A 646 7.02 -33.88 -14.51
C ASN A 646 5.72 -33.88 -15.31
N GLY A 647 5.33 -32.76 -15.84
CA GLY A 647 4.13 -32.58 -16.68
C GLY A 647 2.78 -32.58 -15.94
N LYS A 648 2.77 -32.65 -14.60
CA LYS A 648 1.55 -32.65 -13.77
C LYS A 648 1.47 -31.38 -12.91
N LEU A 649 0.27 -30.84 -12.75
CA LEU A 649 0.00 -29.72 -11.88
C LEU A 649 0.26 -30.10 -10.42
N VAL A 650 1.20 -29.41 -9.76
CA VAL A 650 1.52 -29.59 -8.33
C VAL A 650 0.84 -28.54 -7.48
N PHE A 651 0.78 -27.31 -8.00
CA PHE A 651 0.26 -26.19 -7.24
C PHE A 651 -0.38 -25.15 -8.17
N GLN A 652 -1.49 -24.54 -7.73
CA GLN A 652 -2.09 -23.37 -8.38
C GLN A 652 -2.63 -22.39 -7.34
N ASN A 653 -2.60 -21.11 -7.68
CA ASN A 653 -3.21 -20.04 -6.89
C ASN A 653 -3.79 -18.95 -7.80
N GLY A 654 -4.78 -18.23 -7.32
CA GLY A 654 -5.43 -17.13 -8.03
C GLY A 654 -6.76 -17.53 -8.69
N LYS A 655 -7.25 -16.65 -9.59
CA LYS A 655 -8.60 -16.76 -10.18
C LYS A 655 -8.67 -17.58 -11.46
N PHE A 656 -7.54 -17.88 -12.07
CA PHE A 656 -7.48 -18.67 -13.29
C PHE A 656 -7.38 -20.16 -12.97
N ASN A 657 -8.22 -21.00 -13.60
CA ASN A 657 -8.19 -22.45 -13.45
C ASN A 657 -7.23 -23.06 -14.47
N TYR A 658 -6.16 -23.65 -14.00
CA TYR A 658 -5.13 -24.26 -14.83
C TYR A 658 -5.47 -25.70 -15.18
N PHE A 659 -5.00 -26.15 -16.33
CA PHE A 659 -5.15 -27.56 -16.73
C PHE A 659 -4.31 -28.48 -15.84
N LEU A 660 -4.76 -29.70 -15.62
CA LEU A 660 -4.06 -30.67 -14.76
C LEU A 660 -2.75 -31.18 -15.36
N THR A 661 -2.60 -31.10 -16.69
CA THR A 661 -1.42 -31.59 -17.41
C THR A 661 -0.84 -30.52 -18.34
N GLU A 662 0.48 -30.42 -18.34
CA GLU A 662 1.26 -29.52 -19.20
C GLU A 662 1.04 -29.78 -20.69
N SER A 663 0.92 -31.05 -21.09
CA SER A 663 0.71 -31.46 -22.48
C SER A 663 -0.54 -30.86 -23.14
N THR A 664 -1.48 -30.34 -22.34
CA THR A 664 -2.65 -29.64 -22.87
C THR A 664 -2.26 -28.29 -23.44
N TYR A 665 -1.34 -27.56 -22.78
CA TYR A 665 -0.82 -26.29 -23.29
C TYR A 665 0.06 -26.50 -24.53
N GLU A 666 0.89 -27.53 -24.56
CA GLU A 666 1.71 -27.87 -25.72
C GLU A 666 0.85 -28.21 -26.96
N ARG A 667 -0.28 -28.90 -26.77
CA ARG A 667 -1.25 -29.13 -27.86
C ARG A 667 -1.91 -27.87 -28.38
N MET A 668 -2.09 -26.86 -27.53
CA MET A 668 -2.74 -25.58 -27.89
C MET A 668 -1.79 -24.61 -28.54
N PHE A 669 -0.58 -24.48 -28.04
CA PHE A 669 0.38 -23.43 -28.43
C PHE A 669 1.61 -23.99 -29.17
N GLY A 670 1.71 -25.30 -29.36
CA GLY A 670 2.91 -25.97 -29.90
C GLY A 670 4.01 -26.08 -28.84
N ALA A 671 5.24 -26.33 -29.30
CA ALA A 671 6.40 -26.40 -28.38
C ALA A 671 6.64 -25.06 -27.70
N ILE A 672 6.37 -25.00 -26.39
CA ILE A 672 6.47 -23.80 -25.58
C ILE A 672 7.93 -23.58 -25.21
N LYS A 673 8.43 -22.35 -25.45
CA LYS A 673 9.78 -21.93 -25.05
C LYS A 673 9.73 -21.25 -23.67
N SER A 674 10.84 -21.28 -22.99
CA SER A 674 10.99 -20.50 -21.75
C SER A 674 10.85 -19.00 -22.04
N GLU A 675 10.23 -18.28 -21.13
CA GLU A 675 9.85 -16.85 -21.23
C GLU A 675 8.89 -16.50 -22.39
N GLN A 676 8.08 -17.47 -22.83
CA GLN A 676 7.06 -17.25 -23.85
C GLN A 676 5.78 -16.67 -23.24
N PHE A 677 5.21 -15.64 -23.91
CA PHE A 677 3.91 -15.07 -23.57
C PHE A 677 2.86 -15.52 -24.56
N GLU A 678 1.78 -16.09 -24.03
CA GLU A 678 0.60 -16.48 -24.82
C GLU A 678 -0.67 -15.89 -24.23
N THR A 679 -1.65 -15.60 -25.08
CA THR A 679 -2.95 -15.08 -24.64
C THR A 679 -4.02 -16.13 -24.81
N TYR A 680 -4.69 -16.49 -23.72
CA TYR A 680 -5.75 -17.48 -23.72
C TYR A 680 -6.83 -17.14 -22.71
N ASN A 681 -8.09 -17.30 -23.08
CA ASN A 681 -9.27 -17.11 -22.22
C ASN A 681 -9.29 -15.79 -21.43
N GLY A 682 -8.87 -14.69 -22.06
CA GLY A 682 -8.85 -13.35 -21.44
C GLY A 682 -7.70 -13.12 -20.46
N TYR A 683 -6.67 -13.98 -20.49
CA TYR A 683 -5.45 -13.85 -19.70
C TYR A 683 -4.23 -13.90 -20.61
N VAL A 684 -3.19 -13.13 -20.22
CA VAL A 684 -1.83 -13.30 -20.74
C VAL A 684 -1.11 -14.26 -19.79
N HIS A 685 -0.54 -15.31 -20.36
CA HIS A 685 0.22 -16.34 -19.64
C HIS A 685 1.70 -16.19 -19.97
N LEU A 686 2.54 -16.18 -18.95
CA LEU A 686 3.98 -16.33 -19.08
C LEU A 686 4.34 -17.76 -18.72
N PHE A 687 4.93 -18.46 -19.66
CA PHE A 687 5.48 -19.82 -19.47
C PHE A 687 6.98 -19.71 -19.21
N ASN A 688 7.45 -20.33 -18.14
CA ASN A 688 8.86 -20.37 -17.83
C ASN A 688 9.27 -21.76 -17.36
N TYR A 689 10.36 -22.28 -17.90
CA TYR A 689 10.97 -23.55 -17.52
C TYR A 689 12.23 -23.30 -16.70
N PRO A 690 12.12 -23.31 -15.36
CA PRO A 690 13.31 -23.18 -14.48
C PRO A 690 14.26 -24.35 -14.67
N ASP A 691 13.69 -25.56 -14.77
CA ASP A 691 14.38 -26.82 -14.99
C ASP A 691 13.69 -27.61 -16.12
N LYS A 692 14.37 -28.63 -16.68
CA LYS A 692 13.82 -29.49 -17.73
C LYS A 692 12.50 -30.21 -17.34
N ASN A 693 12.26 -30.39 -16.04
CA ASN A 693 11.12 -31.14 -15.51
C ASN A 693 10.12 -30.27 -14.77
N SER A 694 10.31 -28.94 -14.73
CA SER A 694 9.39 -28.04 -14.04
C SER A 694 8.98 -26.86 -14.92
N LEU A 695 7.67 -26.58 -14.95
CA LEU A 695 7.08 -25.43 -15.63
C LEU A 695 6.36 -24.55 -14.61
N VAL A 696 6.63 -23.26 -14.68
CA VAL A 696 5.89 -22.22 -13.93
C VAL A 696 5.09 -21.40 -14.92
N ILE A 697 3.79 -21.27 -14.69
CA ILE A 697 2.90 -20.43 -15.48
C ILE A 697 2.39 -19.32 -14.58
N ILE A 698 2.58 -18.06 -15.02
CA ILE A 698 2.00 -16.88 -14.37
C ILE A 698 1.00 -16.26 -15.33
N SER A 699 -0.17 -15.89 -14.81
CA SER A 699 -1.27 -15.39 -15.62
C SER A 699 -1.78 -14.08 -15.08
N TYR A 700 -1.96 -13.11 -15.98
CA TYR A 700 -2.53 -11.81 -15.71
C TYR A 700 -3.76 -11.58 -16.58
N LYS A 701 -4.87 -11.12 -16.00
CA LYS A 701 -6.11 -10.86 -16.72
C LYS A 701 -5.93 -9.67 -17.67
N THR A 702 -6.22 -9.88 -18.96
CA THR A 702 -6.19 -8.79 -19.94
C THR A 702 -7.33 -7.81 -19.68
N PRO A 703 -7.07 -6.51 -19.77
CA PRO A 703 -8.13 -5.52 -19.65
C PRO A 703 -9.13 -5.65 -20.79
N LEU A 704 -10.42 -5.65 -20.47
CA LEU A 704 -11.51 -5.69 -21.44
C LEU A 704 -11.55 -4.39 -22.25
N LEU A 705 -12.15 -4.43 -23.44
CA LEU A 705 -12.35 -3.22 -24.25
C LEU A 705 -13.10 -2.12 -23.48
N ILE A 706 -14.08 -2.50 -22.67
CA ILE A 706 -14.83 -1.55 -21.84
C ILE A 706 -13.92 -0.85 -20.80
N GLU A 707 -12.93 -1.53 -20.27
CA GLU A 707 -11.95 -0.96 -19.34
C GLU A 707 -11.02 0.06 -20.03
N GLN A 708 -10.72 -0.14 -21.31
CA GLN A 708 -9.98 0.83 -22.12
C GLN A 708 -10.80 2.08 -22.42
N PHE A 709 -12.12 1.93 -22.64
CA PHE A 709 -13.03 3.07 -22.75
C PHE A 709 -13.15 3.85 -21.44
N THR A 710 -13.10 3.17 -20.32
CA THR A 710 -13.08 3.80 -19.00
C THR A 710 -11.84 4.68 -18.87
N LEU A 711 -10.66 4.16 -19.19
CA LEU A 711 -9.41 4.92 -19.16
C LEU A 711 -9.49 6.16 -20.08
N PHE A 712 -9.99 6.01 -21.32
CA PHE A 712 -10.21 7.14 -22.21
C PHE A 712 -11.11 8.20 -21.58
N SER A 713 -12.24 7.79 -20.98
CA SER A 713 -13.20 8.71 -20.37
C SER A 713 -12.58 9.52 -19.21
N TYR A 714 -11.83 8.87 -18.34
CA TYR A 714 -11.13 9.55 -17.23
C TYR A 714 -10.08 10.54 -17.74
N VAL A 715 -9.26 10.14 -18.69
CA VAL A 715 -8.22 11.01 -19.29
C VAL A 715 -8.87 12.20 -19.99
N PHE A 716 -9.97 11.97 -20.72
CA PHE A 716 -10.71 13.02 -21.41
C PHE A 716 -11.32 14.03 -20.45
N ILE A 717 -11.96 13.57 -19.37
CA ILE A 717 -12.53 14.42 -18.33
C ILE A 717 -11.43 15.22 -17.65
N PHE A 718 -10.33 14.58 -17.30
CA PHE A 718 -9.20 15.23 -16.63
C PHE A 718 -8.58 16.34 -17.51
N PHE A 719 -8.27 16.06 -18.77
CA PHE A 719 -7.71 17.06 -19.67
C PHE A 719 -8.70 18.17 -20.02
N SER A 720 -9.98 17.83 -20.22
CA SER A 720 -11.04 18.82 -20.45
C SER A 720 -11.24 19.71 -19.24
N GLY A 721 -11.22 19.15 -18.02
CA GLY A 721 -11.31 19.90 -16.76
C GLY A 721 -10.17 20.90 -16.61
N ILE A 722 -8.92 20.48 -16.84
CA ILE A 722 -7.75 21.37 -16.83
C ILE A 722 -7.90 22.47 -17.88
N PHE A 723 -8.28 22.12 -19.10
CA PHE A 723 -8.45 23.09 -20.19
C PHE A 723 -9.51 24.14 -19.82
N ILE A 724 -10.65 23.72 -19.26
CA ILE A 724 -11.72 24.63 -18.84
C ILE A 724 -11.26 25.55 -17.72
N ILE A 725 -10.56 25.01 -16.70
CA ILE A 725 -10.00 25.82 -15.61
C ILE A 725 -9.04 26.87 -16.18
N LEU A 726 -8.11 26.48 -17.04
CA LEU A 726 -7.15 27.40 -17.67
C LEU A 726 -7.86 28.45 -18.55
N TYR A 727 -8.90 28.03 -19.28
CA TYR A 727 -9.70 28.93 -20.10
C TYR A 727 -10.46 29.96 -19.25
N LEU A 728 -11.07 29.52 -18.13
CA LEU A 728 -11.75 30.41 -17.20
C LEU A 728 -10.77 31.39 -16.53
N LEU A 729 -9.60 30.91 -16.10
CA LEU A 729 -8.54 31.77 -15.55
C LEU A 729 -8.06 32.79 -16.56
N TRP A 730 -7.82 32.37 -17.79
CA TRP A 730 -7.45 33.28 -18.89
C TRP A 730 -8.52 34.34 -19.14
N MET A 731 -9.79 33.94 -19.13
CA MET A 731 -10.91 34.85 -19.31
C MET A 731 -11.05 35.85 -18.16
N LEU A 732 -10.85 35.41 -16.90
CA LEU A 732 -10.87 36.28 -15.72
C LEU A 732 -9.74 37.32 -15.76
N ILE A 733 -8.53 36.91 -16.20
CA ILE A 733 -7.36 37.82 -16.24
C ILE A 733 -7.50 38.86 -17.36
N ILE A 734 -7.99 38.49 -18.54
CA ILE A 734 -7.98 39.41 -19.71
C ILE A 734 -9.24 40.28 -19.81
N ASN A 735 -10.40 39.72 -19.47
CA ASN A 735 -11.69 40.40 -19.74
C ASN A 735 -12.29 41.20 -18.59
N GLN A 736 -11.57 41.49 -17.51
CA GLN A 736 -12.07 42.38 -16.43
C GLN A 736 -13.58 42.19 -16.13
N PHE A 737 -14.06 40.97 -15.93
CA PHE A 737 -15.44 40.62 -15.54
C PHE A 737 -16.60 41.06 -16.49
N ARG A 738 -16.33 41.58 -17.69
CA ARG A 738 -17.41 41.84 -18.67
C ARG A 738 -17.63 40.70 -19.61
N MET A 739 -18.49 39.75 -19.20
CA MET A 739 -18.92 38.61 -20.04
C MET A 739 -20.00 39.04 -21.05
N HIS A 740 -19.62 39.59 -22.18
CA HIS A 740 -20.53 39.61 -23.33
C HIS A 740 -20.42 38.28 -24.05
N LEU A 741 -21.18 37.28 -23.57
CA LEU A 741 -21.31 36.00 -24.25
C LEU A 741 -22.36 36.18 -25.38
N ASP A 742 -21.92 36.12 -26.63
CA ASP A 742 -22.82 35.98 -27.75
C ASP A 742 -23.71 34.75 -27.58
N PHE A 743 -24.94 34.81 -28.08
CA PHE A 743 -25.93 33.73 -27.99
C PHE A 743 -25.36 32.36 -28.42
N ARG A 744 -24.56 32.33 -29.49
CA ARG A 744 -23.87 31.12 -29.97
C ARG A 744 -22.88 30.55 -28.95
N LYS A 745 -22.13 31.39 -28.25
CA LYS A 745 -21.17 30.99 -27.20
C LYS A 745 -21.90 30.46 -25.95
N ARG A 746 -23.06 31.06 -25.59
CA ARG A 746 -23.89 30.60 -24.48
C ARG A 746 -24.39 29.18 -24.72
N ILE A 747 -24.91 28.88 -25.94
CA ILE A 747 -25.38 27.55 -26.30
C ILE A 747 -24.20 26.55 -26.24
N GLN A 748 -23.06 26.91 -26.81
CA GLN A 748 -21.88 26.01 -26.80
C GLN A 748 -21.42 25.68 -25.36
N ILE A 749 -21.29 26.70 -24.50
CA ILE A 749 -20.91 26.50 -23.09
C ILE A 749 -21.97 25.67 -22.35
N SER A 750 -23.28 25.92 -22.60
CA SER A 750 -24.37 25.17 -21.99
C SER A 750 -24.34 23.69 -22.40
N VAL A 751 -24.17 23.38 -23.68
CA VAL A 751 -24.08 22.00 -24.18
C VAL A 751 -22.87 21.27 -23.56
N ILE A 752 -21.73 21.95 -23.47
CA ILE A 752 -20.50 21.36 -22.89
C ILE A 752 -20.67 21.18 -21.39
N GLY A 753 -21.24 22.17 -20.70
CA GLY A 753 -21.56 22.04 -19.28
C GLY A 753 -22.48 20.86 -19.02
N MET A 754 -23.48 20.65 -19.89
CA MET A 754 -24.38 19.51 -19.80
C MET A 754 -23.66 18.17 -20.03
N VAL A 755 -22.80 18.09 -21.04
CA VAL A 755 -21.99 16.89 -21.31
C VAL A 755 -21.03 16.60 -20.15
N MET A 756 -20.33 17.62 -19.65
CA MET A 756 -19.46 17.47 -18.48
C MET A 756 -20.25 17.04 -17.23
N ALA A 757 -21.40 17.64 -16.96
CA ALA A 757 -22.26 17.25 -15.86
C ALA A 757 -22.74 15.79 -16.00
N ALA A 758 -23.11 15.38 -17.20
CA ALA A 758 -23.48 13.98 -17.48
C ALA A 758 -22.31 13.02 -17.20
N PHE A 759 -21.09 13.34 -17.63
CA PHE A 759 -19.90 12.51 -17.32
C PHE A 759 -19.56 12.49 -15.83
N LEU A 760 -19.66 13.61 -15.14
CA LEU A 760 -19.47 13.66 -13.68
C LEU A 760 -20.53 12.84 -12.93
N LEU A 761 -21.77 12.90 -13.36
CA LEU A 761 -22.85 12.09 -12.78
C LEU A 761 -22.64 10.58 -13.07
N ILE A 762 -22.28 10.23 -14.29
CA ILE A 762 -21.99 8.83 -14.65
C ILE A 762 -20.75 8.34 -13.90
N GLY A 763 -19.67 9.11 -13.89
CA GLY A 763 -18.44 8.77 -13.18
C GLY A 763 -18.64 8.65 -11.68
N GLY A 764 -19.29 9.66 -11.06
CA GLY A 764 -19.62 9.65 -9.65
C GLY A 764 -20.59 8.53 -9.27
N GLY A 765 -21.62 8.32 -10.10
CA GLY A 765 -22.58 7.23 -9.95
C GLY A 765 -21.91 5.85 -10.06
N SER A 766 -20.98 5.69 -11.00
CA SER A 766 -20.22 4.43 -11.15
C SER A 766 -19.32 4.17 -9.93
N ILE A 767 -18.59 5.18 -9.44
CA ILE A 767 -17.77 5.06 -8.24
C ILE A 767 -18.64 4.68 -7.04
N PHE A 768 -19.77 5.38 -6.84
CA PHE A 768 -20.71 5.09 -5.76
C PHE A 768 -21.27 3.66 -5.85
N TYR A 769 -21.65 3.22 -7.05
CA TYR A 769 -22.18 1.87 -7.30
C TYR A 769 -21.11 0.80 -7.03
N ILE A 770 -19.88 1.01 -7.53
CA ILE A 770 -18.77 0.07 -7.34
C ILE A 770 -18.40 -0.03 -5.86
N THR A 771 -18.24 1.10 -5.16
CA THR A 771 -17.88 1.11 -3.73
C THR A 771 -18.97 0.45 -2.87
N ARG A 772 -20.24 0.71 -3.18
CA ARG A 772 -21.34 0.08 -2.46
C ARG A 772 -21.46 -1.41 -2.77
N GLY A 773 -21.35 -1.79 -4.05
CA GLY A 773 -21.36 -3.19 -4.47
C GLY A 773 -20.20 -3.98 -3.85
N TYR A 774 -19.01 -3.39 -3.80
CA TYR A 774 -17.84 -3.99 -3.15
C TYR A 774 -18.08 -4.21 -1.65
N ALA A 775 -18.64 -3.23 -0.94
CA ALA A 775 -18.95 -3.35 0.50
C ALA A 775 -20.01 -4.42 0.79
N GLU A 776 -21.04 -4.56 -0.06
CA GLU A 776 -22.06 -5.60 0.07
C GLU A 776 -21.51 -7.00 -0.25
N ASP A 777 -20.67 -7.12 -1.28
CA ASP A 777 -20.00 -8.36 -1.68
C ASP A 777 -19.04 -8.85 -0.58
N GLN A 778 -18.29 -7.93 0.03
CA GLN A 778 -17.44 -8.20 1.18
C GLN A 778 -18.24 -8.76 2.37
N LYS A 779 -19.34 -8.12 2.74
CA LYS A 779 -20.18 -8.61 3.84
C LYS A 779 -20.75 -10.00 3.56
N THR A 780 -21.10 -10.29 2.30
CA THR A 780 -21.63 -11.60 1.90
C THR A 780 -20.53 -12.64 2.02
N ARG A 781 -19.32 -12.37 1.52
CA ARG A 781 -18.15 -13.26 1.65
C ARG A 781 -17.77 -13.53 3.09
N ILE A 782 -17.79 -12.50 3.95
CA ILE A 782 -17.52 -12.66 5.38
C ILE A 782 -18.54 -13.61 6.02
N LYS A 783 -19.84 -13.46 5.69
CA LYS A 783 -20.89 -14.36 6.19
C LYS A 783 -20.68 -15.80 5.72
N GLU A 784 -20.39 -16.02 4.46
CA GLU A 784 -20.13 -17.36 3.90
C GLU A 784 -18.92 -18.01 4.57
N LYS A 785 -17.82 -17.26 4.73
CA LYS A 785 -16.61 -17.75 5.44
C LYS A 785 -16.92 -18.08 6.90
N LEU A 786 -17.67 -17.20 7.59
CA LEU A 786 -18.06 -17.42 8.99
C LEU A 786 -18.95 -18.67 9.13
N SER A 787 -19.94 -18.85 8.27
CA SER A 787 -20.83 -20.03 8.29
C SER A 787 -20.06 -21.33 8.03
N SER A 788 -19.11 -21.34 7.08
CA SER A 788 -18.25 -22.48 6.82
C SER A 788 -17.34 -22.81 8.00
N LEU A 789 -16.81 -21.76 8.65
CA LEU A 789 -15.96 -21.87 9.83
C LEU A 789 -16.77 -22.40 11.03
N MET A 790 -17.99 -21.88 11.24
CA MET A 790 -18.90 -22.34 12.30
C MET A 790 -19.17 -23.84 12.17
N LEU A 791 -19.56 -24.31 10.99
CA LEU A 791 -19.85 -25.74 10.76
C LEU A 791 -18.63 -26.62 11.09
N ALA A 792 -17.42 -26.20 10.68
CA ALA A 792 -16.20 -26.94 10.96
C ALA A 792 -15.83 -26.93 12.45
N VAL A 793 -16.03 -25.82 13.14
CA VAL A 793 -15.69 -25.67 14.57
C VAL A 793 -16.74 -26.37 15.45
N GLU A 794 -18.04 -26.31 15.13
CA GLU A 794 -19.09 -27.01 15.89
C GLU A 794 -18.91 -28.53 15.87
N THR A 795 -18.48 -29.11 14.75
CA THR A 795 -18.20 -30.56 14.69
C THR A 795 -17.12 -30.97 15.68
N GLU A 796 -16.06 -30.20 15.85
CA GLU A 796 -14.99 -30.44 16.83
C GLU A 796 -15.44 -30.17 18.26
N PHE A 797 -16.28 -29.14 18.49
CA PHE A 797 -16.78 -28.79 19.81
C PHE A 797 -17.71 -29.86 20.41
N HIS A 798 -18.41 -30.66 19.57
CA HIS A 798 -19.33 -31.69 20.03
C HIS A 798 -18.60 -32.96 20.50
N ASP A 799 -17.35 -33.16 20.16
CA ASP A 799 -16.62 -34.43 20.35
C ASP A 799 -15.66 -34.47 21.58
N LYS A 800 -15.83 -33.68 22.65
CA LYS A 800 -15.11 -33.77 23.95
C LYS A 800 -14.10 -32.67 24.30
N SER A 801 -14.03 -31.58 23.58
CA SER A 801 -12.90 -30.65 23.69
C SER A 801 -12.91 -29.64 24.83
N LEU A 802 -13.95 -29.56 25.66
CA LEU A 802 -14.02 -28.65 26.79
C LEU A 802 -14.26 -29.41 28.12
N GLN A 803 -13.23 -29.98 28.68
CA GLN A 803 -13.18 -30.27 30.11
C GLN A 803 -12.55 -29.07 30.84
N GLU A 804 -13.36 -28.40 31.69
CA GLU A 804 -12.91 -27.35 32.62
C GLU A 804 -12.16 -26.14 32.00
N ASN A 805 -12.73 -25.44 31.02
CA ASN A 805 -12.16 -24.17 30.45
C ASN A 805 -10.73 -24.26 29.91
N LYS A 806 -10.18 -25.44 29.64
CA LYS A 806 -8.90 -25.62 28.97
C LYS A 806 -9.09 -26.41 27.67
N LEU A 807 -8.63 -25.83 26.58
CA LEU A 807 -8.57 -26.46 25.29
C LEU A 807 -7.53 -27.59 25.35
N THR A 808 -7.85 -28.78 24.85
CA THR A 808 -6.86 -29.86 24.71
C THR A 808 -5.90 -29.52 23.54
N ASP A 809 -4.65 -29.98 23.63
CA ASP A 809 -3.66 -29.76 22.57
C ASP A 809 -4.13 -30.34 21.21
N GLU A 810 -4.91 -31.44 21.25
CA GLU A 810 -5.52 -32.06 20.09
C GLU A 810 -6.55 -31.13 19.42
N ALA A 811 -7.42 -30.47 20.18
CA ALA A 811 -8.39 -29.52 19.66
C ALA A 811 -7.71 -28.28 19.07
N ALA A 812 -6.63 -27.78 19.69
CA ALA A 812 -5.84 -26.68 19.16
C ALA A 812 -5.21 -27.03 17.81
N LEU A 813 -4.74 -28.27 17.64
CA LEU A 813 -4.18 -28.78 16.39
C LEU A 813 -5.25 -28.89 15.29
N ASN A 814 -6.45 -29.37 15.65
CA ASN A 814 -7.58 -29.45 14.72
C ASN A 814 -8.07 -28.06 14.31
N PHE A 815 -8.13 -27.10 15.22
CA PHE A 815 -8.46 -25.71 14.89
C PHE A 815 -7.41 -25.07 13.96
N SER A 816 -6.14 -25.35 14.16
CA SER A 816 -5.09 -24.92 13.24
C SER A 816 -5.27 -25.53 11.83
N ARG A 817 -5.66 -26.82 11.75
CA ARG A 817 -5.99 -27.47 10.44
C ARG A 817 -7.20 -26.82 9.77
N ILE A 818 -8.27 -26.53 10.52
CA ILE A 818 -9.46 -25.83 10.02
C ILE A 818 -9.08 -24.47 9.45
N SER A 819 -8.31 -23.66 10.20
CA SER A 819 -7.80 -22.37 9.74
C SER A 819 -7.00 -22.49 8.44
N ASN A 820 -6.10 -23.46 8.36
CA ASN A 820 -5.28 -23.71 7.16
C ASN A 820 -6.12 -24.17 5.95
N THR A 821 -7.15 -25.00 6.17
CA THR A 821 -8.01 -25.51 5.11
C THR A 821 -8.95 -24.43 4.56
N LEU A 822 -9.58 -23.66 5.45
CA LEU A 822 -10.53 -22.59 5.06
C LEU A 822 -9.85 -21.29 4.67
N GLY A 823 -8.58 -21.15 4.99
CA GLY A 823 -7.88 -19.94 4.65
C GLY A 823 -8.23 -18.73 5.45
N THR A 824 -8.57 -18.89 6.71
CA THR A 824 -9.06 -17.78 7.51
C THR A 824 -8.49 -17.83 8.92
N ASP A 825 -8.04 -16.67 9.41
CA ASP A 825 -7.73 -16.52 10.82
C ASP A 825 -9.01 -16.42 11.63
N PHE A 826 -9.01 -17.01 12.83
CA PHE A 826 -10.13 -16.88 13.75
C PHE A 826 -9.70 -16.95 15.22
N ASN A 827 -10.56 -16.42 16.07
CA ASN A 827 -10.40 -16.43 17.50
C ASN A 827 -11.62 -17.07 18.16
N LEU A 828 -11.43 -17.80 19.26
CA LEU A 828 -12.48 -18.35 20.10
C LEU A 828 -12.43 -17.71 21.48
N TYR A 829 -13.59 -17.29 21.97
CA TYR A 829 -13.75 -16.71 23.31
C TYR A 829 -14.71 -17.56 24.13
N ASP A 830 -14.49 -17.63 25.44
CA ASP A 830 -15.41 -18.30 26.37
C ASP A 830 -16.73 -17.52 26.54
N SER A 831 -17.68 -18.08 27.26
CA SER A 831 -18.96 -17.44 27.56
C SER A 831 -18.82 -16.10 28.34
N ARG A 832 -17.65 -15.81 28.90
CA ARG A 832 -17.31 -14.55 29.59
C ARG A 832 -16.55 -13.58 28.67
N GLY A 833 -16.38 -13.88 27.39
CA GLY A 833 -15.66 -13.04 26.44
C GLY A 833 -14.14 -13.06 26.57
N ARG A 834 -13.53 -14.07 27.22
CA ARG A 834 -12.08 -14.24 27.31
C ARG A 834 -11.59 -15.19 26.24
N ILE A 835 -10.45 -14.90 25.64
CA ILE A 835 -9.88 -15.72 24.56
C ILE A 835 -9.48 -17.10 25.09
N ILE A 836 -9.93 -18.13 24.37
CA ILE A 836 -9.57 -19.53 24.60
C ILE A 836 -8.52 -19.97 23.57
N TYR A 837 -8.71 -19.55 22.30
CA TYR A 837 -7.86 -19.95 21.18
C TYR A 837 -7.74 -18.80 20.17
N SER A 838 -6.58 -18.71 19.55
CA SER A 838 -6.34 -17.82 18.40
C SER A 838 -5.40 -18.49 17.41
N THR A 839 -5.68 -18.33 16.13
CA THR A 839 -4.75 -18.74 15.06
C THR A 839 -3.49 -17.87 15.01
N GLN A 840 -3.56 -16.66 15.63
CA GLN A 840 -2.46 -15.69 15.71
C GLN A 840 -2.19 -15.29 17.17
N PRO A 841 -1.69 -16.19 18.03
CA PRO A 841 -1.55 -15.94 19.45
C PRO A 841 -0.59 -14.79 19.77
N LYS A 842 0.39 -14.51 18.90
CA LYS A 842 1.39 -13.44 19.12
C LYS A 842 0.76 -12.05 19.29
N ILE A 843 -0.37 -11.75 18.66
CA ILE A 843 -1.06 -10.45 18.78
C ILE A 843 -1.54 -10.23 20.22
N PHE A 844 -2.00 -11.31 20.86
CA PHE A 844 -2.45 -11.30 22.26
C PHE A 844 -1.28 -11.41 23.25
N ASP A 845 -0.22 -12.13 22.91
CA ASP A 845 0.97 -12.30 23.76
C ASP A 845 1.81 -11.02 23.83
N LEU A 846 1.88 -10.29 22.72
CA LEU A 846 2.47 -8.94 22.63
C LEU A 846 1.52 -7.84 23.16
N GLU A 847 0.31 -8.21 23.58
CA GLU A 847 -0.73 -7.31 24.07
C GLU A 847 -1.02 -6.12 23.12
N ILE A 848 -0.89 -6.36 21.80
CA ILE A 848 -1.32 -5.40 20.79
C ILE A 848 -2.81 -5.14 20.93
N ILE A 849 -3.59 -6.19 21.19
CA ILE A 849 -4.99 -6.14 21.65
C ILE A 849 -5.14 -7.00 22.93
N SER A 850 -6.19 -6.72 23.69
CA SER A 850 -6.46 -7.46 24.92
C SER A 850 -7.00 -8.86 24.64
N ARG A 851 -6.92 -9.72 25.64
CA ARG A 851 -7.49 -11.07 25.62
C ARG A 851 -9.02 -11.09 25.80
N LEU A 852 -9.65 -9.92 25.75
CA LEU A 852 -11.10 -9.74 25.88
C LEU A 852 -11.73 -9.53 24.51
N MET A 853 -12.92 -10.07 24.34
CA MET A 853 -13.76 -9.86 23.16
C MET A 853 -14.16 -8.38 23.05
N ASN A 854 -14.42 -7.90 21.84
CA ASN A 854 -14.99 -6.57 21.65
C ASN A 854 -16.32 -6.43 22.40
N ARG A 855 -16.45 -5.40 23.22
CA ARG A 855 -17.61 -5.23 24.10
C ARG A 855 -18.94 -5.09 23.34
N LYS A 856 -18.93 -4.35 22.20
CA LYS A 856 -20.14 -4.21 21.38
C LYS A 856 -20.63 -5.55 20.85
N ALA A 857 -19.71 -6.40 20.42
CA ALA A 857 -20.02 -7.73 19.93
C ALA A 857 -20.52 -8.62 21.06
N TYR A 858 -19.84 -8.59 22.23
CA TYR A 858 -20.25 -9.32 23.41
C TYR A 858 -21.70 -8.98 23.85
N ASP A 859 -22.01 -7.69 23.99
CA ASP A 859 -23.36 -7.24 24.38
C ASP A 859 -24.43 -7.63 23.35
N ARG A 860 -24.11 -7.56 22.06
CA ARG A 860 -25.05 -7.95 21.00
C ARG A 860 -25.39 -9.44 21.02
N LEU A 861 -24.39 -10.27 21.24
CA LEU A 861 -24.55 -11.73 21.20
C LEU A 861 -25.16 -12.27 22.51
N THR A 862 -24.87 -11.64 23.67
CA THR A 862 -25.40 -12.09 24.98
C THR A 862 -26.75 -11.52 25.26
N ASN A 863 -26.94 -10.19 25.16
CA ASN A 863 -28.14 -9.50 25.64
C ASN A 863 -29.25 -9.41 24.58
N TYR A 864 -28.88 -9.35 23.27
CA TYR A 864 -29.86 -9.25 22.20
C TYR A 864 -30.07 -10.56 21.44
N GLN A 865 -29.42 -11.66 21.86
CA GLN A 865 -29.51 -13.01 21.28
C GLN A 865 -29.46 -13.02 19.74
N SER A 866 -28.63 -12.14 19.14
CA SER A 866 -28.43 -12.16 17.71
C SER A 866 -27.53 -13.33 17.34
N ASN A 867 -27.88 -14.10 16.31
CA ASN A 867 -27.08 -15.26 15.87
C ASN A 867 -25.70 -14.87 15.34
N GLY A 868 -25.49 -13.61 14.93
CA GLY A 868 -24.23 -13.10 14.45
C GLY A 868 -24.17 -11.57 14.46
N PHE A 869 -22.95 -11.01 14.56
CA PHE A 869 -22.69 -9.58 14.55
C PHE A 869 -21.45 -9.25 13.75
N ILE A 870 -21.58 -8.30 12.81
CA ILE A 870 -20.49 -7.82 11.96
C ILE A 870 -20.33 -6.32 12.18
N HIS A 871 -19.12 -5.89 12.48
CA HIS A 871 -18.80 -4.47 12.61
C HIS A 871 -17.31 -4.20 12.34
N ASP A 872 -16.98 -2.92 12.16
CA ASP A 872 -15.61 -2.51 11.94
C ASP A 872 -14.89 -2.31 13.28
N GLU A 873 -13.67 -2.80 13.36
CA GLU A 873 -12.75 -2.70 14.49
C GLU A 873 -11.45 -2.02 14.06
N ARG A 874 -10.66 -1.58 15.05
CA ARG A 874 -9.42 -0.86 14.81
C ARG A 874 -8.32 -1.37 15.71
N ILE A 875 -7.12 -1.58 15.13
CA ILE A 875 -5.89 -1.90 15.84
C ILE A 875 -4.82 -0.88 15.42
N GLY A 876 -4.46 0.04 16.30
CA GLY A 876 -3.62 1.18 15.91
C GLY A 876 -4.27 2.01 14.80
N LEU A 877 -3.65 2.09 13.63
CA LEU A 877 -4.19 2.76 12.44
C LEU A 877 -4.89 1.79 11.46
N LEU A 878 -4.86 0.49 11.71
CA LEU A 878 -5.49 -0.52 10.87
C LEU A 878 -6.98 -0.65 11.22
N GLU A 879 -7.83 -0.36 10.27
CA GLU A 879 -9.28 -0.62 10.32
C GLU A 879 -9.57 -1.94 9.60
N TYR A 880 -10.40 -2.79 10.19
CA TYR A 880 -10.79 -4.09 9.64
C TYR A 880 -12.21 -4.46 10.05
N THR A 881 -12.86 -5.28 9.24
CA THR A 881 -14.21 -5.77 9.56
C THR A 881 -14.11 -7.07 10.37
N SER A 882 -14.81 -7.15 11.47
CA SER A 882 -14.82 -8.31 12.35
C SER A 882 -16.22 -8.92 12.42
N ALA A 883 -16.30 -10.23 12.24
CA ALA A 883 -17.56 -10.96 12.32
C ALA A 883 -17.55 -11.89 13.53
N TYR A 884 -18.66 -11.96 14.23
CA TYR A 884 -18.82 -12.76 15.45
C TYR A 884 -20.05 -13.64 15.35
N GLU A 885 -20.00 -14.84 15.88
CA GLU A 885 -21.13 -15.75 15.97
C GLU A 885 -21.06 -16.57 17.28
N THR A 886 -22.23 -17.06 17.75
CA THR A 886 -22.35 -17.76 19.03
C THR A 886 -22.40 -19.27 18.80
N ILE A 887 -21.56 -20.00 19.52
CA ILE A 887 -21.58 -21.47 19.56
C ILE A 887 -22.43 -21.90 20.76
N PHE A 888 -23.43 -22.72 20.51
CA PHE A 888 -24.34 -23.23 21.56
C PHE A 888 -24.00 -24.67 21.96
N THR A 889 -24.20 -24.98 23.24
CA THR A 889 -24.19 -26.36 23.74
C THR A 889 -25.49 -27.08 23.30
N LYS A 890 -25.51 -28.42 23.42
CA LYS A 890 -26.73 -29.23 23.18
C LYS A 890 -27.94 -28.80 24.02
N ASN A 891 -27.68 -28.12 25.15
CA ASN A 891 -28.72 -27.62 26.06
C ASN A 891 -29.09 -26.14 25.77
N ASN A 892 -28.72 -25.60 24.64
CA ASN A 892 -28.98 -24.22 24.20
C ASN A 892 -28.37 -23.13 25.11
N HIS A 893 -27.29 -23.45 25.81
CA HIS A 893 -26.49 -22.46 26.54
C HIS A 893 -25.30 -22.02 25.67
N ILE A 894 -24.85 -20.78 25.86
CA ILE A 894 -23.68 -20.24 25.15
C ILE A 894 -22.44 -21.00 25.62
N ALA A 895 -21.81 -21.73 24.69
CA ALA A 895 -20.58 -22.45 24.93
C ALA A 895 -19.35 -21.57 24.71
N ALA A 896 -19.34 -20.86 23.58
CA ALA A 896 -18.22 -20.02 23.15
C ALA A 896 -18.71 -19.00 22.11
N PHE A 897 -17.86 -18.02 21.81
CA PHE A 897 -18.01 -17.09 20.70
C PHE A 897 -16.88 -17.30 19.71
N ILE A 898 -17.21 -17.38 18.43
CA ILE A 898 -16.23 -17.39 17.34
C ILE A 898 -16.11 -15.98 16.77
N ASN A 899 -14.91 -15.57 16.46
CA ASN A 899 -14.60 -14.29 15.83
C ASN A 899 -13.76 -14.53 14.57
N LEU A 900 -14.17 -13.96 13.48
CA LEU A 900 -13.48 -13.92 12.20
C LEU A 900 -13.01 -12.48 11.94
N PRO A 901 -11.75 -12.13 12.18
CA PRO A 901 -11.19 -10.85 11.75
C PRO A 901 -10.94 -10.91 10.23
N TYR A 902 -11.52 -9.98 9.50
CA TYR A 902 -11.39 -9.90 8.05
C TYR A 902 -10.71 -8.59 7.66
N PHE A 903 -9.55 -8.72 7.03
CA PHE A 903 -8.74 -7.61 6.56
C PHE A 903 -8.96 -7.47 5.05
N ALA A 904 -9.52 -6.34 4.60
CA ALA A 904 -9.88 -6.06 3.22
C ALA A 904 -8.76 -5.36 2.46
#